data_512e47773a30e1f47a3a2b6dfec30957
#
_entry.id   512e47773a30e1f47a3a2b6dfec30957
#
_cell.length_a   1.000
_cell.length_b   1.000
_cell.length_c   1.000
_cell.angle_alpha   90.00
_cell.angle_beta   90.00
_cell.angle_gamma   90.00
#
_symmetry.space_group_name_H-M   'P 1'
#
loop_
_entity.id
_entity.type
_entity.pdbx_description
1 polymer ?
#
loop_
_entity_poly.entity_id
_entity_poly.type
_entity_poly.pdbx_seq_one_letter_code
_entity_poly.pdbx_strand_id
1 'polypeptide(L)'
;VQTCALPIFFISFAYLIKHSVLCTLIIIEKPIYMKLNKLIIPVACILLAGNASMAQVIMPWENRTETDGDPFAKGETTATKGKLHLEEIIGGRLIQTKGIGAMTWMKDGERYSRMEPNAETGGMDIVAYRAKDNRREVIIPSSMFINKETGKPIAIRSISWSTDNGKVLIYNNTKRVWRYDTRGDYWVLTLKDGTLRQLGKGLPESSMMFAKFSPDGTRVAFVSNNNIYVEDVASGQITQLTHDGSQTIVNGTFDWVYEEEFACRDGFRWSPDGQYIAYWQSDTKGTGVFDIINNVDSIYPTILHFPYPKAGSTNSAVKVGYLPAAGGATTWIEIPGDPRNNYIPRMEFIPGSNELFIQQMNRPQNTNKVWIARIGSPTPQNIFTDTDAAWLDTNDNIQWLKDNTWFTWESERNGWRHLYRISRDGKEIQPVTKGDFDYISPVGTDLQKGLVYFIASPENYTQRYLYSAELFGKGEVKRLSPAGQPGQHRYNMSPTGKWAVHTYSNAATPSMIDMVSFPKHQSVRMIEDNAKAREQYAALGLNPKEFVKVTSGNLELDAWMIKPVNFDPTKKYPVIIEVYGEPASSTVQDVWGGGDLWNQYVANLGYIVVSIDNRGANTPRGREWRKCIYGEVGTFASEDQARGIQDMARRYPFIDADRIGITGWSGGGSQTLNSMFRYPDVFHTGIAIAFVADQRTYDTIYQERYMNTPQNNPEGYRKGSPITYASGLKGNLLLIHGTGDDNVHYQNCEMLVDELVKHGKMFSQVSYPMRSHGIYERPGTTLHLRMTMAKYWLDHLPAGGR
;
A
#
# COMPACT_ATOMS: atom_id res chain seq x y z
N VAL A 1 -27.59 -21.68 -50.37
CA VAL A 1 -28.53 -22.69 -50.82
C VAL A 1 -28.67 -23.75 -49.75
N GLN A 2 -29.92 -23.94 -49.33
CA GLN A 2 -30.55 -24.97 -48.51
C GLN A 2 -30.24 -24.93 -46.99
N THR A 3 -31.06 -24.27 -46.21
CA THR A 3 -32.36 -24.67 -45.53
C THR A 3 -32.48 -26.12 -45.12
N CYS A 4 -32.55 -26.39 -43.83
CA CYS A 4 -33.52 -27.34 -43.27
C CYS A 4 -33.87 -26.96 -41.81
N ALA A 5 -35.18 -26.91 -41.58
CA ALA A 5 -35.87 -26.40 -40.41
C ALA A 5 -36.28 -27.55 -39.47
N LEU A 6 -36.33 -27.24 -38.18
CA LEU A 6 -37.27 -27.63 -37.07
C LEU A 6 -37.93 -29.01 -37.03
N PRO A 7 -38.31 -29.57 -35.84
CA PRO A 7 -39.50 -29.05 -35.18
C PRO A 7 -39.46 -28.92 -33.64
N ILE A 8 -40.31 -27.99 -33.22
CA ILE A 8 -40.85 -27.66 -31.91
C ILE A 8 -41.72 -28.77 -31.36
N PHE A 9 -41.61 -29.06 -30.03
CA PHE A 9 -42.73 -29.69 -29.31
C PHE A 9 -43.05 -28.83 -28.07
N PHE A 10 -44.28 -28.26 -28.13
CA PHE A 10 -45.01 -27.72 -27.00
C PHE A 10 -45.68 -28.88 -26.24
N ILE A 11 -45.62 -28.84 -24.89
CA ILE A 11 -46.71 -29.41 -24.07
C ILE A 11 -47.03 -28.37 -22.99
N SER A 12 -48.29 -27.91 -23.13
CA SER A 12 -49.03 -27.09 -22.21
C SER A 12 -49.72 -27.95 -21.15
N PHE A 13 -49.69 -27.56 -19.85
CA PHE A 13 -50.74 -27.93 -18.90
C PHE A 13 -51.08 -26.77 -18.01
N ALA A 14 -52.22 -26.24 -18.23
CA ALA A 14 -52.94 -25.32 -17.37
C ALA A 14 -53.88 -26.09 -16.42
N TYR A 15 -53.93 -25.74 -15.16
CA TYR A 15 -55.19 -25.84 -14.39
C TYR A 15 -55.23 -24.75 -13.29
N LEU A 16 -56.35 -24.04 -13.36
CA LEU A 16 -56.91 -23.04 -12.49
C LEU A 16 -56.90 -23.43 -11.01
N ILE A 17 -56.92 -22.37 -10.11
CA ILE A 17 -58.13 -22.02 -9.36
C ILE A 17 -57.91 -20.61 -8.71
N LYS A 18 -58.96 -19.78 -8.82
CA LYS A 18 -59.26 -18.50 -8.26
C LYS A 18 -59.30 -18.52 -6.72
N HIS A 19 -58.88 -17.43 -6.09
CA HIS A 19 -59.85 -16.58 -5.30
C HIS A 19 -59.22 -15.23 -4.94
N SER A 20 -59.98 -14.21 -5.23
CA SER A 20 -59.81 -12.81 -4.94
C SER A 20 -59.95 -12.51 -3.44
N VAL A 21 -59.18 -11.57 -2.91
CA VAL A 21 -59.68 -10.57 -1.98
C VAL A 21 -58.90 -9.26 -2.18
N LEU A 22 -59.68 -8.25 -2.60
CA LEU A 22 -59.34 -6.84 -2.56
C LEU A 22 -59.20 -6.39 -1.11
N CYS A 23 -58.18 -5.61 -0.81
CA CYS A 23 -58.28 -4.61 0.25
C CYS A 23 -57.53 -3.34 -0.10
N THR A 24 -58.28 -2.27 0.05
CA THR A 24 -58.18 -0.90 -0.36
C THR A 24 -57.09 -0.15 0.39
N LEU A 25 -56.38 0.71 -0.32
CA LEU A 25 -55.54 1.78 0.23
C LEU A 25 -56.39 2.80 1.00
N ILE A 26 -55.94 3.17 2.19
CA ILE A 26 -56.27 4.48 2.79
C ILE A 26 -54.97 5.13 3.26
N ILE A 27 -54.67 6.28 2.67
CA ILE A 27 -53.64 7.23 3.07
C ILE A 27 -54.21 8.09 4.17
N ILE A 28 -53.52 8.20 5.31
CA ILE A 28 -53.71 9.33 6.24
C ILE A 28 -52.36 9.83 6.72
N GLU A 29 -52.13 11.12 6.48
CA GLU A 29 -50.97 11.91 6.94
C GLU A 29 -51.14 12.42 8.37
N LYS A 30 -49.98 12.50 9.03
CA LYS A 30 -49.54 13.47 10.06
C LYS A 30 -49.65 13.11 11.56
N PRO A 31 -48.75 13.74 12.37
CA PRO A 31 -48.15 13.11 13.56
C PRO A 31 -48.66 13.67 14.88
N ILE A 32 -48.53 12.87 15.93
CA ILE A 32 -48.66 13.38 17.33
C ILE A 32 -47.56 12.78 18.19
N TYR A 33 -46.77 13.68 18.78
CA TYR A 33 -45.86 13.41 19.87
C TYR A 33 -46.61 13.00 21.14
N MET A 34 -46.16 11.95 21.79
CA MET A 34 -46.24 11.89 23.27
C MET A 34 -45.21 10.90 23.86
N LYS A 35 -44.45 11.40 24.84
CA LYS A 35 -43.56 10.65 25.76
C LYS A 35 -44.42 9.71 26.62
N LEU A 36 -43.95 8.49 26.91
CA LEU A 36 -44.02 7.89 28.25
C LEU A 36 -43.05 6.72 28.46
N ASN A 37 -42.63 6.65 29.69
CA ASN A 37 -41.61 5.75 30.28
C ASN A 37 -42.00 4.28 30.33
N LYS A 38 -40.95 3.45 30.29
CA LYS A 38 -40.74 2.15 30.97
C LYS A 38 -41.95 1.29 31.34
N LEU A 39 -42.07 0.14 30.67
CA LEU A 39 -42.44 -1.14 31.35
C LEU A 39 -41.99 -2.32 30.42
N ILE A 40 -41.33 -3.28 31.05
CA ILE A 40 -40.92 -4.54 30.43
C ILE A 40 -42.07 -5.52 30.57
N ILE A 41 -42.57 -6.08 29.46
CA ILE A 41 -43.35 -7.31 29.44
C ILE A 41 -43.00 -8.07 28.14
N PRO A 42 -42.67 -9.36 28.21
CA PRO A 42 -42.40 -10.14 27.01
C PRO A 42 -43.67 -10.62 26.37
N VAL A 43 -43.92 -10.22 25.12
CA VAL A 43 -44.99 -10.79 24.29
C VAL A 43 -44.41 -11.83 23.36
N ALA A 44 -44.77 -13.07 23.63
CA ALA A 44 -44.54 -14.18 22.73
C ALA A 44 -45.40 -14.00 21.47
N CYS A 45 -44.78 -13.68 20.35
CA CYS A 45 -45.44 -13.77 19.03
C CYS A 45 -45.24 -15.17 18.47
N ILE A 46 -46.33 -15.95 18.48
CA ILE A 46 -46.43 -17.17 17.70
C ILE A 46 -46.53 -16.75 16.22
N LEU A 47 -45.47 -16.94 15.48
CA LEU A 47 -45.51 -16.86 14.01
C LEU A 47 -45.70 -18.27 13.45
N LEU A 48 -46.79 -18.48 12.80
CA LEU A 48 -47.04 -19.63 11.95
C LEU A 48 -46.01 -19.65 10.82
N ALA A 49 -45.09 -20.61 10.89
CA ALA A 49 -44.09 -20.85 9.87
C ALA A 49 -44.72 -21.48 8.64
N GLY A 50 -44.83 -20.72 7.58
CA GLY A 50 -44.96 -21.26 6.23
C GLY A 50 -43.60 -21.83 5.82
N ASN A 51 -43.53 -23.11 5.59
CA ASN A 51 -42.34 -23.77 5.08
C ASN A 51 -41.94 -23.27 3.70
N ALA A 52 -41.02 -22.32 3.62
CA ALA A 52 -40.13 -22.15 2.49
C ALA A 52 -38.80 -22.79 2.89
N SER A 53 -38.55 -24.00 2.44
CA SER A 53 -37.28 -24.69 2.51
C SER A 53 -36.26 -23.87 1.69
N MET A 54 -35.57 -22.92 2.32
CA MET A 54 -34.27 -22.51 1.83
C MET A 54 -33.36 -23.71 2.04
N ALA A 55 -32.94 -24.31 0.95
CA ALA A 55 -31.81 -25.24 0.98
C ALA A 55 -30.61 -24.46 1.53
N GLN A 56 -30.35 -24.60 2.82
CA GLN A 56 -29.08 -24.21 3.40
C GLN A 56 -28.02 -25.01 2.67
N VAL A 57 -27.18 -24.35 1.90
CA VAL A 57 -25.96 -24.98 1.38
C VAL A 57 -25.09 -25.22 2.60
N ILE A 58 -25.23 -26.42 3.18
CA ILE A 58 -24.36 -26.90 4.25
C ILE A 58 -22.98 -27.06 3.64
N MET A 59 -22.06 -26.16 4.04
CA MET A 59 -20.67 -26.26 3.60
C MET A 59 -20.09 -27.58 4.12
N PRO A 60 -19.27 -28.30 3.34
CA PRO A 60 -18.80 -29.64 3.67
C PRO A 60 -18.17 -29.81 5.06
N TRP A 61 -17.70 -28.73 5.69
CA TRP A 61 -17.13 -28.75 7.03
C TRP A 61 -18.15 -28.61 8.17
N GLU A 62 -19.41 -28.24 7.92
CA GLU A 62 -20.46 -28.14 8.96
C GLU A 62 -20.93 -29.50 9.48
N ASN A 63 -20.64 -30.60 8.76
CA ASN A 63 -21.00 -31.96 9.12
C ASN A 63 -19.86 -32.75 9.78
N ARG A 64 -18.74 -32.14 10.13
CA ARG A 64 -17.69 -32.80 10.90
C ARG A 64 -18.14 -32.84 12.36
N THR A 65 -18.33 -33.99 12.92
CA THR A 65 -18.42 -34.25 14.38
C THR A 65 -17.17 -33.67 15.02
N GLU A 66 -17.34 -32.95 16.15
CA GLU A 66 -16.26 -32.41 16.95
C GLU A 66 -15.19 -33.49 17.22
N THR A 67 -14.15 -33.49 16.39
CA THR A 67 -12.92 -34.21 16.67
C THR A 67 -11.88 -33.16 17.03
N ASP A 68 -11.09 -33.44 18.08
CA ASP A 68 -9.94 -32.65 18.47
C ASP A 68 -9.09 -32.31 17.22
N GLY A 69 -9.25 -31.09 16.66
CA GLY A 69 -8.47 -30.65 15.50
C GLY A 69 -9.22 -29.95 14.36
N ASP A 70 -10.53 -29.65 14.48
CA ASP A 70 -11.21 -28.82 13.47
C ASP A 70 -10.72 -27.36 13.54
N PRO A 71 -9.95 -26.87 12.55
CA PRO A 71 -9.41 -25.51 12.55
C PRO A 71 -10.50 -24.43 12.42
N PHE A 72 -11.75 -24.82 12.12
CA PHE A 72 -12.90 -23.94 11.93
C PHE A 72 -13.92 -24.05 13.06
N ALA A 73 -13.67 -24.90 14.09
CA ALA A 73 -14.56 -24.99 15.24
C ALA A 73 -14.69 -23.64 15.96
N LYS A 74 -15.92 -23.24 16.25
CA LYS A 74 -16.20 -22.05 17.09
C LYS A 74 -15.78 -22.40 18.53
N GLY A 75 -14.61 -21.93 18.94
CA GLY A 75 -14.07 -22.18 20.26
C GLY A 75 -14.54 -21.15 21.28
N GLU A 76 -14.62 -21.59 22.55
CA GLU A 76 -14.78 -20.71 23.70
C GLU A 76 -13.53 -19.81 23.85
N THR A 77 -13.71 -18.56 24.26
CA THR A 77 -12.73 -17.46 24.32
C THR A 77 -11.63 -17.59 25.39
N THR A 78 -11.30 -18.79 25.83
CA THR A 78 -10.19 -19.03 26.75
C THR A 78 -8.95 -19.43 25.96
N ALA A 79 -7.94 -18.56 25.95
CA ALA A 79 -6.63 -18.81 25.35
C ALA A 79 -6.01 -20.10 25.88
N THR A 80 -6.24 -21.19 25.18
CA THR A 80 -5.54 -22.47 25.41
C THR A 80 -4.23 -22.41 24.64
N LYS A 81 -3.14 -22.81 25.29
CA LYS A 81 -1.78 -22.81 24.69
C LYS A 81 -1.79 -23.40 23.27
N GLY A 82 -1.39 -22.60 22.29
CA GLY A 82 -1.33 -23.00 20.88
C GLY A 82 -2.67 -22.98 20.13
N LYS A 83 -3.82 -22.77 20.75
CA LYS A 83 -5.10 -22.67 20.04
C LYS A 83 -5.28 -21.24 19.50
N LEU A 84 -5.31 -21.12 18.17
CA LEU A 84 -5.57 -19.88 17.46
C LEU A 84 -6.88 -20.00 16.69
N HIS A 85 -7.78 -19.04 16.87
CA HIS A 85 -9.04 -18.97 16.14
C HIS A 85 -8.94 -17.92 15.04
N LEU A 86 -9.27 -18.31 13.82
CA LEU A 86 -9.09 -17.48 12.64
C LEU A 86 -9.92 -16.19 12.70
N GLU A 87 -11.15 -16.25 13.23
CA GLU A 87 -12.03 -15.10 13.41
C GLU A 87 -11.46 -14.07 14.40
N GLU A 88 -10.73 -14.53 15.43
CA GLU A 88 -10.08 -13.63 16.40
C GLU A 88 -8.85 -12.97 15.82
N ILE A 89 -8.09 -13.71 14.98
CA ILE A 89 -6.94 -13.17 14.24
C ILE A 89 -7.42 -12.09 13.27
N ILE A 90 -8.39 -12.42 12.42
CA ILE A 90 -8.93 -11.50 11.41
C ILE A 90 -9.66 -10.31 12.06
N GLY A 91 -10.36 -10.53 13.15
CA GLY A 91 -11.03 -9.48 13.91
C GLY A 91 -10.08 -8.61 14.76
N GLY A 92 -8.78 -8.92 14.79
CA GLY A 92 -7.79 -8.16 15.58
C GLY A 92 -8.03 -8.23 17.10
N ARG A 93 -8.75 -9.26 17.59
CA ARG A 93 -9.15 -9.38 19.01
C ARG A 93 -8.16 -10.18 19.85
N LEU A 94 -7.37 -11.03 19.19
CA LEU A 94 -6.46 -11.94 19.88
C LEU A 94 -5.31 -11.20 20.58
N ILE A 95 -4.71 -10.23 19.87
CA ILE A 95 -3.65 -9.37 20.41
C ILE A 95 -3.98 -7.92 20.05
N GLN A 96 -4.07 -7.07 21.07
CA GLN A 96 -4.41 -5.67 20.90
C GLN A 96 -3.18 -4.79 21.12
N THR A 97 -2.51 -4.42 20.06
CA THR A 97 -1.44 -3.42 20.12
C THR A 97 -2.02 -2.01 20.05
N LYS A 98 -1.45 -1.11 20.86
CA LYS A 98 -1.74 0.33 20.80
C LYS A 98 -0.63 1.05 20.06
N GLY A 99 -1.01 2.07 19.29
CA GLY A 99 -0.10 3.00 18.65
C GLY A 99 -0.29 4.42 19.17
N ILE A 100 0.59 5.33 18.79
CA ILE A 100 0.41 6.75 19.10
C ILE A 100 -0.75 7.38 18.32
N GLY A 101 -1.24 6.71 17.24
CA GLY A 101 -2.21 7.27 16.31
C GLY A 101 -1.59 8.29 15.36
N ALA A 102 -2.44 8.92 14.53
CA ALA A 102 -1.98 10.00 13.64
C ALA A 102 -1.52 11.20 14.45
N MET A 103 -0.31 11.69 14.16
CA MET A 103 0.27 12.87 14.79
C MET A 103 0.96 13.75 13.76
N THR A 104 0.99 15.06 14.04
CA THR A 104 1.70 16.04 13.22
C THR A 104 2.58 16.92 14.10
N TRP A 105 3.88 16.98 13.79
CA TRP A 105 4.77 17.91 14.46
C TRP A 105 4.36 19.36 14.15
N MET A 106 4.35 20.19 15.17
CA MET A 106 4.20 21.63 15.00
C MET A 106 5.53 22.25 14.52
N LYS A 107 5.46 23.42 13.91
CA LYS A 107 6.64 24.09 13.31
C LYS A 107 7.74 24.40 14.33
N ASP A 108 7.38 24.61 15.60
CA ASP A 108 8.34 24.83 16.67
C ASP A 108 9.26 23.62 16.94
N GLY A 109 8.85 22.43 16.45
CA GLY A 109 9.56 21.17 16.67
C GLY A 109 9.61 20.71 18.13
N GLU A 110 8.94 21.42 19.05
CA GLU A 110 8.86 21.11 20.48
C GLU A 110 7.53 20.46 20.86
N ARG A 111 6.50 20.61 20.01
CA ARG A 111 5.16 20.06 20.21
C ARG A 111 4.69 19.28 18.99
N TYR A 112 3.80 18.35 19.23
CA TYR A 112 3.05 17.65 18.17
C TYR A 112 1.57 17.68 18.48
N SER A 113 0.73 17.70 17.45
CA SER A 113 -0.72 17.68 17.57
C SER A 113 -1.30 16.32 17.22
N ARG A 114 -2.44 16.00 17.83
CA ARG A 114 -3.26 14.82 17.58
C ARG A 114 -4.74 15.19 17.60
N MET A 115 -5.56 14.38 16.96
CA MET A 115 -7.01 14.43 17.12
C MET A 115 -7.43 13.50 18.25
N GLU A 116 -8.26 13.99 19.17
CA GLU A 116 -8.80 13.20 20.28
C GLU A 116 -10.32 13.33 20.33
N PRO A 117 -11.05 12.22 20.54
CA PRO A 117 -12.51 12.28 20.66
C PRO A 117 -12.94 13.08 21.88
N ASN A 118 -13.95 13.94 21.70
CA ASN A 118 -14.60 14.69 22.76
C ASN A 118 -16.00 14.12 23.01
N ALA A 119 -16.23 13.54 24.18
CA ALA A 119 -17.49 12.87 24.53
C ALA A 119 -18.69 13.82 24.66
N GLU A 120 -18.46 15.11 24.97
CA GLU A 120 -19.54 16.10 25.15
C GLU A 120 -20.13 16.54 23.81
N THR A 121 -19.27 16.75 22.81
CA THR A 121 -19.69 17.22 21.47
C THR A 121 -19.88 16.08 20.47
N GLY A 122 -19.33 14.88 20.74
CA GLY A 122 -19.24 13.79 19.78
C GLY A 122 -18.26 14.05 18.62
N GLY A 123 -17.49 15.17 18.68
CA GLY A 123 -16.48 15.54 17.67
C GLY A 123 -15.08 15.22 18.12
N MET A 124 -14.09 15.85 17.44
CA MET A 124 -12.66 15.67 17.71
C MET A 124 -12.03 16.99 18.15
N ASP A 125 -11.36 17.00 19.30
CA ASP A 125 -10.46 18.09 19.71
C ASP A 125 -9.11 17.95 18.99
N ILE A 126 -8.49 19.07 18.65
CA ILE A 126 -7.07 19.08 18.26
C ILE A 126 -6.26 19.43 19.50
N VAL A 127 -5.41 18.49 19.88
CA VAL A 127 -4.65 18.57 21.14
C VAL A 127 -3.17 18.58 20.82
N ALA A 128 -2.44 19.54 21.41
CA ALA A 128 -0.99 19.59 21.35
C ALA A 128 -0.37 18.91 22.57
N TYR A 129 0.74 18.22 22.32
CA TYR A 129 1.58 17.61 23.36
C TYR A 129 3.01 18.12 23.25
N ARG A 130 3.58 18.54 24.37
CA ARG A 130 4.99 18.91 24.42
C ARG A 130 5.86 17.64 24.44
N ALA A 131 6.85 17.56 23.55
CA ALA A 131 7.71 16.38 23.41
C ALA A 131 8.40 16.01 24.71
N LYS A 132 8.98 17.00 25.42
CA LYS A 132 9.80 16.81 26.63
C LYS A 132 9.06 16.13 27.79
N ASP A 133 7.83 16.54 28.09
CA ASP A 133 7.14 16.18 29.35
C ASP A 133 5.68 15.80 29.18
N ASN A 134 5.21 15.67 27.94
CA ASN A 134 3.83 15.30 27.61
C ASN A 134 2.75 16.28 28.08
N ARG A 135 3.11 17.54 28.39
CA ARG A 135 2.12 18.55 28.75
C ARG A 135 1.09 18.66 27.64
N ARG A 136 -0.17 18.40 27.99
CA ARG A 136 -1.32 18.42 27.10
C ARG A 136 -1.99 19.78 27.08
N GLU A 137 -2.38 20.25 25.90
CA GLU A 137 -3.11 21.49 25.69
C GLU A 137 -4.13 21.29 24.57
N VAL A 138 -5.41 21.61 24.79
CA VAL A 138 -6.40 21.66 23.71
C VAL A 138 -6.19 22.96 22.94
N ILE A 139 -5.73 22.83 21.69
CA ILE A 139 -5.43 24.00 20.84
C ILE A 139 -6.63 24.38 19.95
N ILE A 140 -7.49 23.42 19.58
CA ILE A 140 -8.77 23.70 18.94
C ILE A 140 -9.81 22.73 19.54
N PRO A 141 -10.79 23.27 20.30
CA PRO A 141 -11.87 22.44 20.84
C PRO A 141 -12.84 22.03 19.73
N SER A 142 -13.40 20.84 19.87
CA SER A 142 -14.35 20.24 18.91
C SER A 142 -15.58 21.10 18.65
N SER A 143 -15.96 21.97 19.58
CA SER A 143 -17.05 22.93 19.41
C SER A 143 -16.83 23.90 18.23
N MET A 144 -15.56 24.15 17.84
CA MET A 144 -15.25 24.98 16.67
C MET A 144 -15.45 24.26 15.33
N PHE A 145 -15.65 22.94 15.36
CA PHE A 145 -15.90 22.13 14.17
C PHE A 145 -17.40 21.77 13.99
N ILE A 146 -18.28 22.49 14.65
CA ILE A 146 -19.73 22.28 14.50
C ILE A 146 -20.23 23.01 13.24
N ASN A 147 -20.80 22.24 12.31
CA ASN A 147 -21.50 22.81 11.16
C ASN A 147 -22.76 23.54 11.66
N LYS A 148 -22.83 24.84 11.46
CA LYS A 148 -23.95 25.69 11.95
C LYS A 148 -25.30 25.35 11.30
N GLU A 149 -25.31 24.83 10.08
CA GLU A 149 -26.52 24.45 9.36
C GLU A 149 -27.15 23.17 9.91
N THR A 150 -26.32 22.20 10.27
CA THR A 150 -26.79 20.89 10.73
C THR A 150 -26.76 20.75 12.27
N GLY A 151 -26.05 21.63 12.96
CA GLY A 151 -25.82 21.54 14.40
C GLY A 151 -24.92 20.34 14.81
N LYS A 152 -24.29 19.66 13.86
CA LYS A 152 -23.47 18.46 14.09
C LYS A 152 -21.98 18.75 13.89
N PRO A 153 -21.09 18.03 14.60
CA PRO A 153 -19.66 18.11 14.34
C PRO A 153 -19.34 17.56 12.95
N ILE A 154 -18.35 18.19 12.29
CA ILE A 154 -17.80 17.70 11.02
C ILE A 154 -16.97 16.44 11.31
N ALA A 155 -17.20 15.37 10.57
CA ALA A 155 -16.35 14.19 10.61
C ALA A 155 -15.00 14.50 9.94
N ILE A 156 -13.93 14.58 10.73
CA ILE A 156 -12.61 14.98 10.26
C ILE A 156 -11.81 13.75 9.81
N ARG A 157 -11.40 13.70 8.55
CA ARG A 157 -10.48 12.67 8.04
C ARG A 157 -9.02 13.08 8.29
N SER A 158 -8.69 14.31 7.95
CA SER A 158 -7.36 14.93 8.20
C SER A 158 -7.47 16.45 8.23
N ILE A 159 -6.43 17.07 8.77
CA ILE A 159 -6.29 18.52 8.78
C ILE A 159 -4.92 18.95 8.25
N SER A 160 -4.85 20.18 7.72
CA SER A 160 -3.59 20.86 7.45
C SER A 160 -3.66 22.33 7.90
N TRP A 161 -2.51 22.87 8.29
CA TRP A 161 -2.41 24.21 8.84
C TRP A 161 -2.01 25.22 7.75
N SER A 162 -2.54 26.45 7.83
CA SER A 162 -1.97 27.59 7.11
C SER A 162 -0.56 27.89 7.60
N THR A 163 0.21 28.61 6.80
CA THR A 163 1.62 28.91 7.10
C THR A 163 1.80 29.69 8.42
N ASP A 164 0.86 30.57 8.73
CA ASP A 164 0.82 31.37 9.97
C ASP A 164 0.15 30.65 11.17
N ASN A 165 -0.33 29.40 10.98
CA ASN A 165 -1.15 28.65 11.93
C ASN A 165 -2.47 29.35 12.32
N GLY A 166 -2.92 30.36 11.57
CA GLY A 166 -4.16 31.08 11.83
C GLY A 166 -5.42 30.39 11.29
N LYS A 167 -5.25 29.41 10.42
CA LYS A 167 -6.36 28.66 9.80
C LYS A 167 -6.05 27.16 9.73
N VAL A 168 -7.13 26.38 9.67
CA VAL A 168 -7.06 24.92 9.48
C VAL A 168 -7.93 24.54 8.29
N LEU A 169 -7.33 23.81 7.36
CA LEU A 169 -8.03 23.15 6.27
C LEU A 169 -8.41 21.74 6.73
N ILE A 170 -9.69 21.43 6.63
CA ILE A 170 -10.27 20.16 7.08
C ILE A 170 -10.69 19.36 5.85
N TYR A 171 -10.30 18.10 5.79
CA TYR A 171 -10.68 17.15 4.75
C TYR A 171 -11.68 16.13 5.31
N ASN A 172 -12.81 15.94 4.64
CA ASN A 172 -13.84 15.02 5.06
C ASN A 172 -14.62 14.44 3.87
N ASN A 173 -15.68 13.67 4.17
CA ASN A 173 -16.60 13.07 3.19
C ASN A 173 -15.85 12.43 2.01
N THR A 174 -14.86 11.59 2.35
CA THR A 174 -13.89 11.08 1.40
C THR A 174 -14.45 9.97 0.53
N LYS A 175 -13.98 9.91 -0.73
CA LYS A 175 -14.24 8.81 -1.67
C LYS A 175 -12.94 8.23 -2.16
N ARG A 176 -12.89 6.90 -2.18
CA ARG A 176 -11.80 6.16 -2.78
C ARG A 176 -11.82 6.32 -4.29
N VAL A 177 -10.63 6.56 -4.89
CA VAL A 177 -10.45 6.62 -6.35
C VAL A 177 -9.83 5.31 -6.83
N TRP A 178 -8.58 5.04 -6.48
CA TRP A 178 -7.88 3.76 -6.73
C TRP A 178 -7.54 3.10 -5.40
N ARG A 179 -6.29 3.17 -5.01
CA ARG A 179 -5.80 2.65 -3.73
C ARG A 179 -6.14 3.55 -2.54
N TYR A 180 -6.38 4.85 -2.78
CA TYR A 180 -6.50 5.89 -1.75
C TYR A 180 -7.80 6.70 -1.85
N ASP A 181 -8.19 7.28 -0.70
CA ASP A 181 -9.29 8.25 -0.61
C ASP A 181 -8.76 9.62 -1.03
N THR A 182 -8.76 9.92 -2.32
CA THR A 182 -8.20 11.17 -2.87
C THR A 182 -9.25 12.21 -3.21
N ARG A 183 -10.53 11.86 -3.24
CA ARG A 183 -11.65 12.78 -3.40
C ARG A 183 -12.38 13.01 -2.09
N GLY A 184 -12.91 14.21 -1.88
CA GLY A 184 -13.70 14.54 -0.71
C GLY A 184 -14.16 15.97 -0.71
N ASP A 185 -14.65 16.42 0.44
CA ASP A 185 -15.04 17.80 0.70
C ASP A 185 -14.02 18.47 1.62
N TYR A 186 -13.93 19.79 1.53
CA TYR A 186 -12.99 20.57 2.31
C TYR A 186 -13.68 21.74 3.00
N TRP A 187 -13.16 22.06 4.20
CA TRP A 187 -13.62 23.18 5.02
C TRP A 187 -12.42 23.98 5.51
N VAL A 188 -12.62 25.27 5.71
CA VAL A 188 -11.62 26.14 6.36
C VAL A 188 -12.22 26.64 7.68
N LEU A 189 -11.45 26.44 8.77
CA LEU A 189 -11.68 27.05 10.06
C LEU A 189 -10.68 28.19 10.24
N THR A 190 -11.19 29.43 10.43
CA THR A 190 -10.39 30.58 10.82
C THR A 190 -10.39 30.69 12.33
N LEU A 191 -9.21 30.57 12.97
CA LEU A 191 -9.12 30.46 14.43
C LEU A 191 -9.42 31.79 15.14
N LYS A 192 -9.12 32.93 14.50
CA LYS A 192 -9.28 34.26 15.11
C LYS A 192 -10.72 34.57 15.52
N ASP A 193 -11.68 34.13 14.74
CA ASP A 193 -13.10 34.47 14.92
C ASP A 193 -14.02 33.24 14.96
N GLY A 194 -13.46 32.03 14.84
CA GLY A 194 -14.18 30.76 14.83
C GLY A 194 -15.03 30.53 13.58
N THR A 195 -14.76 31.26 12.50
CA THR A 195 -15.51 31.07 11.25
C THR A 195 -15.15 29.75 10.60
N LEU A 196 -16.15 28.87 10.43
CA LEU A 196 -16.04 27.59 9.76
C LEU A 196 -16.83 27.64 8.44
N ARG A 197 -16.16 27.42 7.32
CA ARG A 197 -16.76 27.53 5.98
C ARG A 197 -16.38 26.34 5.09
N GLN A 198 -17.35 25.79 4.40
CA GLN A 198 -17.13 24.79 3.35
C GLN A 198 -16.59 25.46 2.09
N LEU A 199 -15.58 24.84 1.48
CA LEU A 199 -15.02 25.23 0.19
C LEU A 199 -15.79 24.57 -0.96
N GLY A 200 -15.58 25.09 -2.18
CA GLY A 200 -16.11 24.48 -3.39
C GLY A 200 -17.63 24.64 -3.55
N LYS A 201 -18.21 25.76 -3.10
CA LYS A 201 -19.66 26.00 -3.23
C LYS A 201 -20.10 25.88 -4.69
N GLY A 202 -21.05 24.95 -4.95
CA GLY A 202 -21.57 24.68 -6.28
C GLY A 202 -20.85 23.55 -7.03
N LEU A 203 -19.77 23.00 -6.49
CA LEU A 203 -19.16 21.79 -7.00
C LEU A 203 -19.87 20.54 -6.47
N PRO A 204 -19.81 19.41 -7.20
CA PRO A 204 -20.37 18.15 -6.73
C PRO A 204 -19.77 17.71 -5.39
N GLU A 205 -20.58 17.07 -4.56
CA GLU A 205 -20.15 16.46 -3.30
C GLU A 205 -19.00 15.45 -3.52
N SER A 206 -18.01 15.49 -2.62
CA SER A 206 -16.82 14.62 -2.68
C SER A 206 -16.08 14.67 -4.01
N SER A 207 -16.02 15.82 -4.68
CA SER A 207 -15.36 15.98 -5.98
C SER A 207 -13.99 16.67 -5.91
N MET A 208 -13.67 17.31 -4.78
CA MET A 208 -12.43 18.06 -4.62
C MET A 208 -11.26 17.16 -4.26
N MET A 209 -10.06 17.50 -4.74
CA MET A 209 -8.82 16.75 -4.49
C MET A 209 -7.69 17.70 -4.11
N PHE A 210 -6.84 17.30 -3.18
CA PHE A 210 -5.55 17.91 -2.85
C PHE A 210 -5.59 19.40 -2.50
N ALA A 211 -6.66 19.85 -1.86
CA ALA A 211 -6.79 21.24 -1.45
C ALA A 211 -5.63 21.67 -0.54
N LYS A 212 -5.04 22.85 -0.80
CA LYS A 212 -3.95 23.40 0.01
C LYS A 212 -3.96 24.90 -0.01
N PHE A 213 -3.59 25.50 1.15
CA PHE A 213 -3.45 26.94 1.28
C PHE A 213 -2.36 27.52 0.38
N SER A 214 -2.58 28.74 -0.11
CA SER A 214 -1.49 29.62 -0.56
C SER A 214 -0.51 29.91 0.59
N PRO A 215 0.74 30.27 0.31
CA PRO A 215 1.74 30.55 1.34
C PRO A 215 1.30 31.62 2.36
N ASP A 216 0.51 32.61 1.94
CA ASP A 216 -0.06 33.68 2.79
C ASP A 216 -1.37 33.25 3.51
N GLY A 217 -1.91 32.05 3.22
CA GLY A 217 -3.13 31.51 3.82
C GLY A 217 -4.42 32.24 3.43
N THR A 218 -4.39 33.10 2.40
CA THR A 218 -5.56 33.86 1.96
C THR A 218 -6.43 33.13 0.94
N ARG A 219 -5.84 32.15 0.23
CA ARG A 219 -6.49 31.36 -0.82
C ARG A 219 -6.27 29.87 -0.58
N VAL A 220 -7.12 29.05 -1.20
CA VAL A 220 -6.96 27.60 -1.27
C VAL A 220 -7.06 27.17 -2.73
N ALA A 221 -6.05 26.44 -3.22
CA ALA A 221 -6.11 25.78 -4.51
C ALA A 221 -6.52 24.31 -4.34
N PHE A 222 -7.26 23.77 -5.33
CA PHE A 222 -7.69 22.38 -5.36
C PHE A 222 -7.96 21.92 -6.80
N VAL A 223 -8.08 20.62 -6.97
CA VAL A 223 -8.51 20.01 -8.23
C VAL A 223 -9.95 19.53 -8.13
N SER A 224 -10.73 19.74 -9.17
CA SER A 224 -12.04 19.13 -9.37
C SER A 224 -12.30 18.92 -10.85
N ASN A 225 -12.88 17.77 -11.22
CA ASN A 225 -13.16 17.42 -12.63
C ASN A 225 -11.96 17.64 -13.56
N ASN A 226 -10.78 17.20 -13.13
CA ASN A 226 -9.51 17.30 -13.87
C ASN A 226 -9.09 18.75 -14.23
N ASN A 227 -9.58 19.74 -13.47
CA ASN A 227 -9.20 21.15 -13.58
C ASN A 227 -8.78 21.71 -12.22
N ILE A 228 -7.89 22.71 -12.27
CA ILE A 228 -7.37 23.40 -11.10
C ILE A 228 -8.23 24.63 -10.83
N TYR A 229 -8.53 24.86 -9.57
CA TYR A 229 -9.32 25.98 -9.06
C TYR A 229 -8.55 26.67 -7.92
N VAL A 230 -8.84 27.94 -7.73
CA VAL A 230 -8.43 28.71 -6.55
C VAL A 230 -9.63 29.39 -5.96
N GLU A 231 -9.80 29.28 -4.65
CA GLU A 231 -10.86 29.96 -3.89
C GLU A 231 -10.26 30.93 -2.88
N ASP A 232 -10.76 32.15 -2.87
CA ASP A 232 -10.44 33.15 -1.85
C ASP A 232 -11.13 32.79 -0.54
N VAL A 233 -10.37 32.66 0.55
CA VAL A 233 -10.88 32.18 1.84
C VAL A 233 -11.88 33.17 2.46
N ALA A 234 -11.71 34.46 2.27
CA ALA A 234 -12.59 35.48 2.88
C ALA A 234 -13.91 35.64 2.12
N SER A 235 -13.83 35.82 0.80
CA SER A 235 -15.01 36.08 -0.04
C SER A 235 -15.74 34.83 -0.50
N GLY A 236 -15.03 33.69 -0.62
CA GLY A 236 -15.55 32.48 -1.23
C GLY A 236 -15.61 32.51 -2.74
N GLN A 237 -14.97 33.50 -3.37
CA GLN A 237 -14.90 33.57 -4.83
C GLN A 237 -14.00 32.47 -5.36
N ILE A 238 -14.52 31.68 -6.28
CA ILE A 238 -13.81 30.59 -6.95
C ILE A 238 -13.37 31.07 -8.34
N THR A 239 -12.12 30.86 -8.65
CA THR A 239 -11.54 31.09 -9.98
C THR A 239 -11.08 29.76 -10.55
N GLN A 240 -11.63 29.35 -11.67
CA GLN A 240 -11.15 28.20 -12.43
C GLN A 240 -9.89 28.62 -13.20
N LEU A 241 -8.78 27.88 -13.05
CA LEU A 241 -7.51 28.20 -13.66
C LEU A 241 -7.25 27.45 -14.97
N THR A 242 -7.66 26.20 -15.05
CA THR A 242 -7.56 25.39 -16.27
C THR A 242 -8.94 25.00 -16.78
N HIS A 243 -9.13 24.89 -18.09
CA HIS A 243 -10.45 24.73 -18.70
C HIS A 243 -10.56 23.54 -19.68
N ASP A 244 -9.44 22.84 -19.91
CA ASP A 244 -9.31 21.76 -20.86
C ASP A 244 -9.41 20.35 -20.23
N GLY A 245 -9.63 20.30 -18.91
CA GLY A 245 -9.85 19.06 -18.17
C GLY A 245 -11.00 18.25 -18.74
N SER A 246 -10.75 16.96 -19.02
CA SER A 246 -11.69 16.04 -19.66
C SER A 246 -11.40 14.60 -19.20
N GLN A 247 -12.02 13.62 -19.82
CA GLN A 247 -11.69 12.21 -19.56
C GLN A 247 -10.24 11.84 -19.97
N THR A 248 -9.64 12.58 -20.91
CA THR A 248 -8.30 12.31 -21.43
C THR A 248 -7.27 13.36 -21.07
N ILE A 249 -7.69 14.56 -20.69
CA ILE A 249 -6.79 15.63 -20.21
C ILE A 249 -6.97 15.79 -18.71
N VAL A 250 -5.90 15.57 -17.98
CA VAL A 250 -5.89 15.57 -16.51
C VAL A 250 -4.93 16.66 -16.03
N ASN A 251 -5.46 17.69 -15.37
CA ASN A 251 -4.68 18.81 -14.81
C ASN A 251 -4.58 18.70 -13.28
N GLY A 252 -3.39 18.83 -12.72
CA GLY A 252 -3.17 18.94 -11.29
C GLY A 252 -3.37 17.65 -10.49
N THR A 253 -3.55 16.52 -11.17
CA THR A 253 -3.55 15.16 -10.65
C THR A 253 -2.98 14.23 -11.71
N PHE A 254 -3.09 12.92 -11.54
CA PHE A 254 -2.41 11.95 -12.39
C PHE A 254 -3.35 10.84 -12.86
N ASP A 255 -2.92 10.10 -13.88
CA ASP A 255 -3.52 8.84 -14.28
C ASP A 255 -3.15 7.70 -13.30
N TRP A 256 -3.74 6.53 -13.53
CA TRP A 256 -3.56 5.37 -12.68
C TRP A 256 -2.08 4.98 -12.51
N VAL A 257 -1.32 4.93 -13.61
CA VAL A 257 0.04 4.39 -13.60
C VAL A 257 1.04 5.29 -12.89
N TYR A 258 0.89 6.62 -12.99
CA TYR A 258 1.70 7.56 -12.20
C TYR A 258 1.35 7.53 -10.71
N GLU A 259 0.06 7.37 -10.39
CA GLU A 259 -0.36 7.24 -8.99
C GLU A 259 0.21 5.98 -8.35
N GLU A 260 0.13 4.85 -9.03
CA GLU A 260 0.56 3.56 -8.51
C GLU A 260 2.09 3.45 -8.43
N GLU A 261 2.81 3.77 -9.50
CA GLU A 261 4.21 3.41 -9.66
C GLU A 261 5.20 4.51 -9.25
N PHE A 262 4.78 5.77 -9.31
CA PHE A 262 5.59 6.91 -8.84
C PHE A 262 5.04 7.54 -7.56
N ALA A 263 3.96 7.02 -6.98
CA ALA A 263 3.24 7.61 -5.85
C ALA A 263 2.80 9.08 -6.12
N CYS A 264 2.58 9.43 -7.39
CA CYS A 264 2.15 10.76 -7.83
C CYS A 264 0.63 10.87 -7.75
N ARG A 265 0.13 11.69 -6.81
CA ARG A 265 -1.31 11.94 -6.64
C ARG A 265 -1.64 13.42 -6.73
N ASP A 266 -0.91 14.21 -5.98
CA ASP A 266 -1.04 15.66 -5.86
C ASP A 266 -0.19 16.34 -6.94
N GLY A 267 -0.83 16.80 -8.00
CA GLY A 267 -0.20 17.24 -9.24
C GLY A 267 -0.08 18.74 -9.41
N PHE A 268 -0.06 19.55 -8.31
CA PHE A 268 0.21 21.00 -8.42
C PHE A 268 0.95 21.55 -7.20
N ARG A 269 1.61 22.68 -7.38
CA ARG A 269 2.42 23.37 -6.37
C ARG A 269 2.20 24.86 -6.40
N TRP A 270 2.00 25.48 -5.23
CA TRP A 270 2.05 26.92 -5.08
C TRP A 270 3.50 27.41 -5.18
N SER A 271 3.73 28.51 -5.90
CA SER A 271 5.01 29.23 -5.81
C SER A 271 5.20 29.82 -4.38
N PRO A 272 6.43 29.96 -3.88
CA PRO A 272 6.67 30.49 -2.53
C PRO A 272 6.11 31.90 -2.28
N ASP A 273 5.96 32.70 -3.32
CA ASP A 273 5.34 34.04 -3.26
C ASP A 273 3.79 34.00 -3.42
N GLY A 274 3.23 32.82 -3.68
CA GLY A 274 1.79 32.64 -3.87
C GLY A 274 1.21 33.22 -5.15
N GLN A 275 2.06 33.68 -6.08
CA GLN A 275 1.58 34.32 -7.32
C GLN A 275 1.30 33.34 -8.45
N TYR A 276 1.90 32.15 -8.40
CA TYR A 276 1.80 31.14 -9.44
C TYR A 276 1.42 29.78 -8.87
N ILE A 277 0.86 28.95 -9.75
CA ILE A 277 0.69 27.52 -9.55
C ILE A 277 1.44 26.78 -10.65
N ALA A 278 2.40 25.94 -10.28
CA ALA A 278 3.02 24.98 -11.18
C ALA A 278 2.24 23.64 -11.11
N TYR A 279 2.08 22.96 -12.25
CA TYR A 279 1.28 21.73 -12.29
C TYR A 279 1.70 20.79 -13.41
N TRP A 280 1.31 19.52 -13.23
CA TRP A 280 1.37 18.51 -14.28
C TRP A 280 0.08 18.46 -15.07
N GLN A 281 0.22 18.26 -16.37
CA GLN A 281 -0.88 17.84 -17.24
C GLN A 281 -0.53 16.49 -17.85
N SER A 282 -1.46 15.54 -17.78
CA SER A 282 -1.39 14.26 -18.48
C SER A 282 -2.42 14.22 -19.61
N ASP A 283 -1.98 13.87 -20.81
CA ASP A 283 -2.85 13.56 -21.95
C ASP A 283 -2.83 12.04 -22.18
N THR A 284 -3.92 11.39 -21.80
CA THR A 284 -4.10 9.92 -21.89
C THR A 284 -4.64 9.47 -23.25
N LYS A 285 -4.86 10.39 -24.20
CA LYS A 285 -5.34 10.06 -25.54
C LYS A 285 -4.36 9.11 -26.23
N GLY A 286 -4.84 7.96 -26.68
CA GLY A 286 -4.03 6.92 -27.31
C GLY A 286 -3.37 5.94 -26.36
N THR A 287 -3.47 6.13 -25.03
CA THR A 287 -3.18 5.09 -24.04
C THR A 287 -4.25 4.02 -24.09
N GLY A 288 -3.86 2.75 -23.97
CA GLY A 288 -4.82 1.64 -23.90
C GLY A 288 -5.77 1.80 -22.73
N VAL A 289 -7.06 1.53 -22.95
CA VAL A 289 -8.10 1.57 -21.91
C VAL A 289 -8.36 0.15 -21.43
N PHE A 290 -8.43 -0.03 -20.11
CA PHE A 290 -8.87 -1.28 -19.51
C PHE A 290 -10.28 -1.13 -18.93
N ASP A 291 -11.07 -2.20 -19.05
CA ASP A 291 -12.46 -2.26 -18.63
C ASP A 291 -12.65 -3.26 -17.50
N ILE A 292 -13.13 -2.78 -16.34
CA ILE A 292 -13.56 -3.64 -15.23
C ILE A 292 -15.08 -3.73 -15.25
N ILE A 293 -15.60 -4.94 -15.37
CA ILE A 293 -17.04 -5.21 -15.44
C ILE A 293 -17.55 -5.52 -14.03
N ASN A 294 -18.44 -4.66 -13.52
CA ASN A 294 -19.14 -4.88 -12.26
C ASN A 294 -20.47 -5.61 -12.51
N ASN A 295 -20.51 -6.89 -12.19
CA ASN A 295 -21.68 -7.77 -12.35
C ASN A 295 -22.52 -7.91 -11.08
N VAL A 296 -22.21 -7.22 -9.97
CA VAL A 296 -22.81 -7.55 -8.66
C VAL A 296 -23.63 -6.44 -8.01
N ASP A 297 -23.46 -5.18 -8.43
CA ASP A 297 -24.10 -4.06 -7.75
C ASP A 297 -25.39 -3.58 -8.42
N SER A 298 -25.73 -4.10 -9.60
CA SER A 298 -26.94 -3.80 -10.35
C SER A 298 -27.36 -4.97 -11.23
N ILE A 299 -28.62 -4.94 -11.72
CA ILE A 299 -29.16 -6.00 -12.60
C ILE A 299 -28.40 -6.05 -13.92
N TYR A 300 -28.12 -4.90 -14.52
CA TYR A 300 -27.27 -4.79 -15.69
C TYR A 300 -25.86 -4.43 -15.25
N PRO A 301 -24.81 -5.08 -15.82
CA PRO A 301 -23.43 -4.74 -15.49
C PRO A 301 -23.14 -3.26 -15.74
N THR A 302 -22.28 -2.71 -14.87
CA THR A 302 -21.66 -1.42 -15.10
C THR A 302 -20.19 -1.62 -15.44
N ILE A 303 -19.60 -0.72 -16.22
CA ILE A 303 -18.20 -0.83 -16.66
C ILE A 303 -17.44 0.38 -16.13
N LEU A 304 -16.31 0.11 -15.48
CA LEU A 304 -15.32 1.11 -15.13
C LEU A 304 -14.25 1.13 -16.24
N HIS A 305 -14.17 2.25 -16.97
CA HIS A 305 -13.17 2.50 -18.01
C HIS A 305 -12.04 3.36 -17.46
N PHE A 306 -10.78 2.95 -17.64
CA PHE A 306 -9.65 3.80 -17.30
C PHE A 306 -8.42 3.53 -18.16
N PRO A 307 -7.58 4.57 -18.40
CA PRO A 307 -6.32 4.41 -19.10
C PRO A 307 -5.36 3.55 -18.28
N TYR A 308 -4.85 2.50 -18.88
CA TYR A 308 -3.85 1.60 -18.29
C TYR A 308 -2.84 1.19 -19.37
N PRO A 309 -1.66 1.80 -19.41
CA PRO A 309 -0.64 1.46 -20.39
C PRO A 309 0.03 0.13 -20.03
N LYS A 310 -0.18 -0.91 -20.80
CA LYS A 310 0.50 -2.20 -20.66
C LYS A 310 1.91 -2.14 -21.23
N ALA A 311 2.82 -2.95 -20.67
CA ALA A 311 4.22 -3.00 -21.09
C ALA A 311 4.38 -3.02 -22.63
N GLY A 312 5.20 -2.15 -23.16
CA GLY A 312 5.43 -1.96 -24.60
C GLY A 312 4.38 -1.12 -25.32
N SER A 313 3.29 -0.70 -24.66
CA SER A 313 2.25 0.13 -25.26
C SER A 313 2.51 1.64 -25.08
N THR A 314 1.59 2.47 -25.58
CA THR A 314 1.68 3.93 -25.53
C THR A 314 1.36 4.44 -24.11
N ASN A 315 2.26 5.26 -23.55
CA ASN A 315 2.04 6.00 -22.32
C ASN A 315 1.21 7.28 -22.52
N SER A 316 0.70 7.83 -21.43
CA SER A 316 0.20 9.21 -21.39
C SER A 316 1.32 10.21 -21.70
N ALA A 317 1.00 11.26 -22.45
CA ALA A 317 1.94 12.36 -22.63
C ALA A 317 1.88 13.27 -21.39
N VAL A 318 2.99 13.37 -20.67
CA VAL A 318 3.06 14.17 -19.45
C VAL A 318 3.94 15.38 -19.66
N LYS A 319 3.44 16.57 -19.30
CA LYS A 319 4.17 17.83 -19.31
C LYS A 319 3.90 18.62 -18.06
N VAL A 320 4.78 19.59 -17.79
CA VAL A 320 4.66 20.49 -16.65
C VAL A 320 4.66 21.94 -17.13
N GLY A 321 3.94 22.78 -16.41
CA GLY A 321 3.83 24.20 -16.70
C GLY A 321 3.43 24.98 -15.46
N TYR A 322 3.34 26.29 -15.59
CA TYR A 322 2.87 27.18 -14.55
C TYR A 322 1.95 28.25 -15.11
N LEU A 323 1.07 28.77 -14.25
CA LEU A 323 0.16 29.85 -14.59
C LEU A 323 -0.05 30.80 -13.40
N PRO A 324 -0.49 32.05 -13.64
CA PRO A 324 -0.81 32.97 -12.55
C PRO A 324 -1.96 32.44 -11.70
N ALA A 325 -1.83 32.50 -10.39
CA ALA A 325 -2.87 32.04 -9.45
C ALA A 325 -4.15 32.93 -9.48
N ALA A 326 -4.09 34.06 -10.14
CA ALA A 326 -5.25 34.93 -10.40
C ALA A 326 -5.97 34.59 -11.72
N GLY A 327 -5.51 33.59 -12.45
CA GLY A 327 -5.97 33.23 -13.80
C GLY A 327 -5.07 33.80 -14.90
N GLY A 328 -5.10 33.15 -16.05
CA GLY A 328 -4.27 33.51 -17.21
C GLY A 328 -3.81 32.27 -17.97
N ALA A 329 -3.02 32.48 -19.02
CA ALA A 329 -2.50 31.39 -19.85
C ALA A 329 -1.39 30.62 -19.12
N THR A 330 -1.35 29.30 -19.35
CA THR A 330 -0.25 28.44 -18.90
C THR A 330 0.99 28.68 -19.75
N THR A 331 2.12 28.87 -19.08
CA THR A 331 3.45 28.78 -19.70
C THR A 331 3.97 27.36 -19.51
N TRP A 332 4.12 26.61 -20.58
CA TRP A 332 4.65 25.25 -20.56
C TRP A 332 6.18 25.29 -20.49
N ILE A 333 6.75 24.43 -19.64
CA ILE A 333 8.20 24.26 -19.54
C ILE A 333 8.65 23.31 -20.64
N GLU A 334 9.61 23.74 -21.44
CA GLU A 334 10.12 23.01 -22.60
C GLU A 334 11.09 21.89 -22.21
N ILE A 335 10.60 20.88 -21.46
CA ILE A 335 11.38 19.69 -21.13
C ILE A 335 11.67 18.91 -22.42
N PRO A 336 12.95 18.67 -22.78
CA PRO A 336 13.30 18.02 -24.03
C PRO A 336 12.88 16.55 -24.08
N GLY A 337 12.53 16.07 -25.28
CA GLY A 337 12.20 14.68 -25.57
C GLY A 337 10.72 14.46 -25.82
N ASP A 338 10.36 13.23 -26.18
CA ASP A 338 8.98 12.84 -26.41
C ASP A 338 8.26 12.65 -25.06
N PRO A 339 7.17 13.41 -24.77
CA PRO A 339 6.46 13.36 -23.51
C PRO A 339 5.80 11.99 -23.22
N ARG A 340 5.66 11.11 -24.21
CA ARG A 340 5.16 9.73 -24.05
C ARG A 340 6.28 8.72 -23.74
N ASN A 341 7.53 9.11 -23.98
CA ASN A 341 8.72 8.27 -23.73
C ASN A 341 9.64 8.85 -22.65
N ASN A 342 9.12 9.84 -21.89
CA ASN A 342 9.72 10.39 -20.70
C ASN A 342 8.71 10.34 -19.55
N TYR A 343 9.24 10.28 -18.31
CA TYR A 343 8.46 10.47 -17.10
C TYR A 343 8.94 11.73 -16.38
N ILE A 344 8.02 12.47 -15.77
CA ILE A 344 8.30 13.60 -14.89
C ILE A 344 7.75 13.25 -13.48
N PRO A 345 8.46 12.40 -12.72
CA PRO A 345 7.93 11.91 -11.45
C PRO A 345 7.93 12.94 -10.34
N ARG A 346 8.79 13.98 -10.40
CA ARG A 346 8.91 14.98 -9.34
C ARG A 346 9.11 16.40 -9.91
N MET A 347 8.43 17.36 -9.29
CA MET A 347 8.59 18.79 -9.50
C MET A 347 8.27 19.54 -8.20
N GLU A 348 9.21 20.32 -7.69
CA GLU A 348 9.05 21.11 -6.48
C GLU A 348 9.66 22.50 -6.65
N PHE A 349 9.09 23.51 -5.98
CA PHE A 349 9.76 24.79 -5.90
C PHE A 349 11.00 24.70 -4.99
N ILE A 350 12.09 25.31 -5.42
CA ILE A 350 13.27 25.50 -4.57
C ILE A 350 12.88 26.46 -3.43
N PRO A 351 13.15 26.13 -2.17
CA PRO A 351 12.71 26.94 -1.04
C PRO A 351 13.09 28.43 -1.17
N GLY A 352 12.10 29.32 -0.99
CA GLY A 352 12.29 30.78 -1.07
C GLY A 352 12.63 31.31 -2.46
N SER A 353 12.43 30.53 -3.51
CA SER A 353 12.76 30.90 -4.89
C SER A 353 11.60 30.56 -5.84
N ASN A 354 11.40 31.35 -6.88
CA ASN A 354 10.46 31.07 -7.98
C ASN A 354 11.11 30.18 -9.07
N GLU A 355 11.91 29.22 -8.66
CA GLU A 355 12.53 28.22 -9.52
C GLU A 355 12.04 26.83 -9.17
N LEU A 356 11.79 26.03 -10.18
CA LEU A 356 11.32 24.65 -10.11
C LEU A 356 12.50 23.69 -10.29
N PHE A 357 12.61 22.74 -9.37
CA PHE A 357 13.49 21.58 -9.47
C PHE A 357 12.66 20.41 -10.02
N ILE A 358 13.04 19.89 -11.18
CA ILE A 358 12.26 18.89 -11.92
C ILE A 358 13.13 17.67 -12.20
N GLN A 359 12.62 16.48 -11.89
CA GLN A 359 13.23 15.22 -12.30
C GLN A 359 12.53 14.69 -13.55
N GLN A 360 13.33 14.34 -14.56
CA GLN A 360 12.89 13.69 -15.78
C GLN A 360 13.60 12.36 -15.95
N MET A 361 12.84 11.28 -16.01
CA MET A 361 13.36 9.95 -16.32
C MET A 361 13.04 9.57 -17.76
N ASN A 362 13.95 8.87 -18.43
CA ASN A 362 13.66 8.23 -19.70
C ASN A 362 12.75 7.00 -19.49
N ARG A 363 12.13 6.50 -20.56
CA ARG A 363 11.23 5.34 -20.49
C ARG A 363 11.88 4.08 -19.87
N PRO A 364 13.14 3.71 -20.18
CA PRO A 364 13.83 2.61 -19.49
C PRO A 364 14.14 2.88 -18.02
N GLN A 365 13.90 4.09 -17.52
CA GLN A 365 14.14 4.52 -16.13
C GLN A 365 15.58 4.31 -15.64
N ASN A 366 16.53 4.34 -16.56
CA ASN A 366 17.96 4.18 -16.25
C ASN A 366 18.75 5.49 -16.38
N THR A 367 18.06 6.58 -16.66
CA THR A 367 18.60 7.94 -16.71
C THR A 367 17.61 8.89 -16.03
N ASN A 368 18.07 9.63 -15.04
CA ASN A 368 17.30 10.68 -14.36
C ASN A 368 18.01 12.02 -14.55
N LYS A 369 17.40 12.94 -15.31
CA LYS A 369 17.88 14.31 -15.54
C LYS A 369 17.22 15.26 -14.59
N VAL A 370 18.01 16.10 -13.96
CA VAL A 370 17.56 17.17 -13.06
C VAL A 370 17.62 18.50 -13.79
N TRP A 371 16.46 19.17 -13.81
CA TRP A 371 16.28 20.46 -14.47
C TRP A 371 15.96 21.54 -13.44
N ILE A 372 16.48 22.74 -13.64
CA ILE A 372 15.98 23.96 -13.01
C ILE A 372 15.27 24.81 -14.05
N ALA A 373 13.99 25.14 -13.77
CA ALA A 373 13.17 26.03 -14.59
C ALA A 373 12.78 27.26 -13.75
N ARG A 374 12.86 28.44 -14.33
CA ARG A 374 12.51 29.70 -13.65
C ARG A 374 11.14 30.19 -14.13
N ILE A 375 10.31 30.67 -13.20
CA ILE A 375 9.08 31.38 -13.53
C ILE A 375 9.44 32.60 -14.40
N GLY A 376 8.73 32.79 -15.52
CA GLY A 376 9.01 33.80 -16.53
C GLY A 376 9.88 33.33 -17.70
N SER A 377 10.40 32.09 -17.67
CA SER A 377 11.14 31.48 -18.78
C SER A 377 10.62 30.04 -19.05
N PRO A 378 10.26 29.69 -20.27
CA PRO A 378 9.87 28.33 -20.60
C PRO A 378 11.05 27.36 -20.69
N THR A 379 12.29 27.86 -20.90
CA THR A 379 13.47 27.01 -21.18
C THR A 379 14.16 26.60 -19.88
N PRO A 380 14.19 25.31 -19.50
CA PRO A 380 14.86 24.82 -18.33
C PRO A 380 16.35 24.57 -18.56
N GLN A 381 17.14 24.60 -17.50
CA GLN A 381 18.56 24.23 -17.51
C GLN A 381 18.76 22.85 -16.90
N ASN A 382 19.40 21.92 -17.65
CA ASN A 382 19.87 20.67 -17.07
C ASN A 382 21.09 20.95 -16.19
N ILE A 383 21.02 20.59 -14.90
CA ILE A 383 22.10 20.80 -13.93
C ILE A 383 22.83 19.51 -13.55
N PHE A 384 22.14 18.36 -13.66
CA PHE A 384 22.69 17.10 -13.23
C PHE A 384 22.00 15.94 -13.97
N THR A 385 22.74 14.84 -14.16
CA THR A 385 22.19 13.60 -14.72
C THR A 385 22.75 12.41 -13.97
N ASP A 386 21.87 11.58 -13.44
CA ASP A 386 22.23 10.28 -12.87
C ASP A 386 21.90 9.16 -13.83
N THR A 387 22.71 8.11 -13.85
CA THR A 387 22.56 6.97 -14.76
C THR A 387 22.90 5.67 -14.06
N ASP A 388 22.23 4.59 -14.48
CA ASP A 388 22.51 3.23 -14.04
C ASP A 388 22.40 2.26 -15.24
N ALA A 389 23.15 1.18 -15.23
CA ALA A 389 23.07 0.19 -16.32
C ALA A 389 21.76 -0.62 -16.29
N ALA A 390 21.09 -0.70 -15.13
CA ALA A 390 19.81 -1.37 -14.94
C ALA A 390 18.68 -0.31 -14.82
N TRP A 391 18.37 0.15 -13.62
CA TRP A 391 17.34 1.16 -13.39
C TRP A 391 17.73 2.13 -12.26
N LEU A 392 17.03 3.24 -12.18
CA LEU A 392 17.09 4.22 -11.09
C LEU A 392 15.72 4.30 -10.42
N ASP A 393 15.74 4.50 -9.11
CA ASP A 393 14.56 4.94 -8.36
C ASP A 393 14.43 6.47 -8.40
N THR A 394 13.24 7.01 -8.17
CA THR A 394 13.02 8.45 -7.99
C THR A 394 13.69 8.95 -6.71
N ASN A 395 14.20 10.18 -6.71
CA ASN A 395 14.68 10.82 -5.49
C ASN A 395 13.57 11.67 -4.86
N ASP A 396 13.03 11.21 -3.73
CA ASP A 396 11.85 11.81 -3.09
C ASP A 396 12.21 12.79 -1.97
N ASN A 397 13.42 12.68 -1.41
CA ASN A 397 13.82 13.35 -0.18
C ASN A 397 14.93 14.38 -0.42
N ILE A 398 14.68 15.29 -1.37
CA ILE A 398 15.63 16.34 -1.67
C ILE A 398 15.64 17.38 -0.54
N GLN A 399 16.81 17.60 0.05
CA GLN A 399 17.05 18.66 1.03
C GLN A 399 17.97 19.70 0.44
N TRP A 400 17.52 20.95 0.42
CA TRP A 400 18.37 22.09 0.05
C TRP A 400 19.20 22.53 1.24
N LEU A 401 20.49 22.77 1.00
CA LEU A 401 21.50 23.04 2.02
C LEU A 401 22.20 24.37 1.72
N LYS A 402 22.68 25.07 2.76
CA LYS A 402 23.50 26.33 2.65
C LYS A 402 22.89 27.34 1.68
N ASP A 403 21.73 27.85 2.00
CA ASP A 403 21.03 28.87 1.20
C ASP A 403 20.84 28.42 -0.27
N ASN A 404 20.46 27.14 -0.43
CA ASN A 404 20.22 26.50 -1.73
C ASN A 404 21.44 26.43 -2.66
N THR A 405 22.64 26.42 -2.13
CA THR A 405 23.86 26.20 -2.93
C THR A 405 24.18 24.74 -3.13
N TRP A 406 23.58 23.85 -2.34
CA TRP A 406 23.69 22.40 -2.43
C TRP A 406 22.34 21.72 -2.26
N PHE A 407 22.21 20.50 -2.78
CA PHE A 407 21.06 19.64 -2.51
C PHE A 407 21.51 18.20 -2.24
N THR A 408 20.68 17.41 -1.54
CA THR A 408 20.94 15.99 -1.29
C THR A 408 20.42 15.13 -2.44
N TRP A 409 21.10 13.99 -2.69
CA TRP A 409 20.74 13.04 -3.72
C TRP A 409 21.09 11.61 -3.30
N GLU A 410 20.15 10.66 -3.46
CA GLU A 410 20.41 9.24 -3.25
C GLU A 410 20.90 8.60 -4.55
N SER A 411 21.99 7.84 -4.52
CA SER A 411 22.57 7.18 -5.71
C SER A 411 23.30 5.90 -5.36
N GLU A 412 23.28 4.93 -6.26
CA GLU A 412 23.98 3.65 -6.15
C GLU A 412 25.29 3.59 -6.98
N ARG A 413 25.81 4.73 -7.39
CA ARG A 413 26.95 4.89 -8.30
C ARG A 413 28.25 4.19 -7.88
N ASN A 414 28.40 3.85 -6.60
CA ASN A 414 29.55 3.16 -6.05
C ASN A 414 29.28 1.69 -5.65
N GLY A 415 28.11 1.14 -6.06
CA GLY A 415 27.72 -0.23 -5.73
C GLY A 415 26.82 -0.38 -4.50
N TRP A 416 26.67 0.68 -3.70
CA TRP A 416 25.77 0.76 -2.57
C TRP A 416 24.90 2.01 -2.66
N ARG A 417 23.69 1.99 -2.14
CA ARG A 417 22.84 3.18 -2.05
C ARG A 417 23.39 4.10 -0.97
N HIS A 418 23.82 5.29 -1.36
CA HIS A 418 24.34 6.30 -0.47
C HIS A 418 23.69 7.66 -0.69
N LEU A 419 23.74 8.49 0.37
CA LEU A 419 23.36 9.89 0.29
C LEU A 419 24.58 10.69 -0.19
N TYR A 420 24.36 11.53 -1.19
CA TYR A 420 25.31 12.50 -1.72
C TYR A 420 24.81 13.91 -1.49
N ARG A 421 25.69 14.89 -1.46
CA ARG A 421 25.39 16.28 -1.67
C ARG A 421 25.92 16.70 -3.04
N ILE A 422 25.12 17.46 -3.77
CA ILE A 422 25.44 17.94 -5.12
C ILE A 422 25.37 19.45 -5.11
N SER A 423 26.38 20.14 -5.69
CA SER A 423 26.31 21.59 -5.84
C SER A 423 25.15 21.99 -6.76
N ARG A 424 24.57 23.16 -6.54
CA ARG A 424 23.40 23.63 -7.30
C ARG A 424 23.60 23.63 -8.83
N ASP A 425 24.83 23.83 -9.30
CA ASP A 425 25.19 23.76 -10.72
C ASP A 425 25.56 22.35 -11.19
N GLY A 426 25.45 21.36 -10.31
CA GLY A 426 25.67 19.95 -10.59
C GLY A 426 27.14 19.53 -10.79
N LYS A 427 28.10 20.45 -10.63
CA LYS A 427 29.51 20.16 -10.94
C LYS A 427 30.23 19.42 -9.84
N GLU A 428 29.87 19.64 -8.59
CA GLU A 428 30.46 18.96 -7.45
C GLU A 428 29.51 17.93 -6.88
N ILE A 429 29.98 16.70 -6.75
CA ILE A 429 29.24 15.56 -6.17
C ILE A 429 30.11 14.97 -5.07
N GLN A 430 29.61 15.03 -3.84
CA GLN A 430 30.36 14.56 -2.68
C GLN A 430 29.52 13.62 -1.83
N PRO A 431 30.03 12.46 -1.39
CA PRO A 431 29.29 11.55 -0.54
C PRO A 431 29.09 12.13 0.86
N VAL A 432 27.85 11.99 1.36
CA VAL A 432 27.49 12.25 2.76
C VAL A 432 27.64 10.97 3.59
N THR A 433 27.40 9.80 2.98
CA THR A 433 27.60 8.50 3.61
C THR A 433 28.53 7.66 2.77
N LYS A 434 29.33 6.78 3.40
CA LYS A 434 30.27 5.85 2.77
C LYS A 434 30.31 4.51 3.52
N GLY A 435 30.62 3.44 2.83
CA GLY A 435 30.84 2.11 3.40
C GLY A 435 30.15 1.02 2.59
N ASP A 436 30.29 -0.22 3.03
CA ASP A 436 29.66 -1.38 2.41
C ASP A 436 28.29 -1.62 3.02
N PHE A 437 27.37 -0.67 2.83
CA PHE A 437 25.98 -0.72 3.32
C PHE A 437 25.08 0.19 2.49
N ASP A 438 23.78 -0.07 2.55
CA ASP A 438 22.77 0.79 1.93
C ASP A 438 22.21 1.83 2.92
N TYR A 439 22.15 3.09 2.50
CA TYR A 439 21.25 4.11 3.02
C TYR A 439 19.81 3.68 2.67
N ILE A 440 19.07 3.13 3.64
CA ILE A 440 17.77 2.50 3.36
C ILE A 440 16.67 3.54 3.22
N SER A 441 16.61 4.49 4.14
CA SER A 441 15.62 5.56 4.11
C SER A 441 16.05 6.75 4.98
N PRO A 442 15.64 7.99 4.64
CA PRO A 442 15.82 9.15 5.49
C PRO A 442 14.95 9.07 6.76
N VAL A 443 15.44 9.70 7.82
CA VAL A 443 14.68 9.96 9.04
C VAL A 443 14.47 11.45 9.25
N GLY A 444 15.50 12.27 9.00
CA GLY A 444 15.42 13.71 9.08
C GLY A 444 16.79 14.38 9.09
N THR A 445 16.81 15.69 9.20
CA THR A 445 18.02 16.50 9.24
C THR A 445 17.97 17.47 10.41
N ASP A 446 19.13 17.70 11.04
CA ASP A 446 19.38 18.84 11.92
C ASP A 446 20.30 19.81 11.16
N LEU A 447 19.69 20.76 10.45
CA LEU A 447 20.44 21.73 9.64
C LEU A 447 21.32 22.65 10.49
N GLN A 448 20.95 22.90 11.77
CA GLN A 448 21.75 23.73 12.66
C GLN A 448 23.05 23.04 13.07
N LYS A 449 22.99 21.71 13.31
CA LYS A 449 24.17 20.90 13.63
C LYS A 449 24.84 20.31 12.39
N GLY A 450 24.23 20.44 11.21
CA GLY A 450 24.75 19.86 9.99
C GLY A 450 24.71 18.33 9.97
N LEU A 451 23.70 17.71 10.60
CA LEU A 451 23.56 16.27 10.72
C LEU A 451 22.38 15.77 9.87
N VAL A 452 22.55 14.59 9.26
CA VAL A 452 21.46 13.78 8.70
C VAL A 452 21.31 12.52 9.50
N TYR A 453 20.04 12.11 9.70
CA TYR A 453 19.65 10.87 10.36
C TYR A 453 18.96 9.95 9.35
N PHE A 454 19.33 8.68 9.34
CA PHE A 454 18.85 7.72 8.35
C PHE A 454 18.86 6.29 8.88
N ILE A 455 18.12 5.41 8.20
CA ILE A 455 18.12 3.97 8.49
C ILE A 455 19.15 3.26 7.62
N ALA A 456 19.92 2.39 8.25
CA ALA A 456 20.85 1.46 7.60
C ALA A 456 20.92 0.15 8.38
N SER A 457 21.52 -0.89 7.79
CA SER A 457 21.66 -2.19 8.41
C SER A 457 22.91 -2.95 7.91
N PRO A 458 24.11 -2.46 8.15
CA PRO A 458 25.35 -3.06 7.64
C PRO A 458 25.65 -4.44 8.21
N GLU A 459 25.18 -4.73 9.42
CA GLU A 459 25.50 -5.97 10.15
C GLU A 459 24.49 -7.09 9.95
N ASN A 460 23.22 -6.74 9.70
CA ASN A 460 22.12 -7.70 9.57
C ASN A 460 21.01 -7.19 8.65
N TYR A 461 20.90 -7.73 7.47
CA TYR A 461 19.99 -7.27 6.43
C TYR A 461 18.48 -7.44 6.79
N THR A 462 18.17 -8.28 7.78
CA THR A 462 16.80 -8.48 8.26
C THR A 462 16.32 -7.41 9.24
N GLN A 463 17.24 -6.56 9.73
CA GLN A 463 16.99 -5.55 10.77
C GLN A 463 17.17 -4.12 10.22
N ARG A 464 16.79 -3.11 11.00
CA ARG A 464 16.85 -1.68 10.60
C ARG A 464 17.28 -0.83 11.79
N TYR A 465 18.35 -0.06 11.63
CA TYR A 465 18.97 0.73 12.68
C TYR A 465 19.14 2.17 12.29
N LEU A 466 19.09 3.08 13.28
CA LEU A 466 19.33 4.50 13.07
C LEU A 466 20.82 4.80 13.06
N TYR A 467 21.22 5.54 12.05
CA TYR A 467 22.56 6.12 11.92
C TYR A 467 22.48 7.64 11.74
N SER A 468 23.60 8.31 11.98
CA SER A 468 23.82 9.71 11.63
C SER A 468 25.11 9.88 10.84
N ALA A 469 25.14 10.93 10.02
CA ALA A 469 26.33 11.42 9.33
C ALA A 469 26.35 12.94 9.30
N GLU A 470 27.52 13.53 9.15
CA GLU A 470 27.65 14.96 8.92
C GLU A 470 27.38 15.29 7.45
N LEU A 471 26.48 16.25 7.19
CA LEU A 471 26.12 16.69 5.84
C LEU A 471 27.32 17.22 5.05
N PHE A 472 28.30 17.82 5.71
CA PHE A 472 29.56 18.32 5.12
C PHE A 472 30.79 17.62 5.68
N GLY A 473 30.64 16.42 6.21
CA GLY A 473 31.69 15.58 6.73
C GLY A 473 32.42 14.79 5.63
N LYS A 474 33.20 13.78 6.07
CA LYS A 474 34.01 12.90 5.22
C LYS A 474 33.30 11.58 4.83
N GLY A 475 32.03 11.44 5.18
CA GLY A 475 31.23 10.25 4.89
C GLY A 475 31.22 9.22 6.03
N GLU A 476 31.77 9.55 7.20
CA GLU A 476 31.71 8.69 8.38
C GLU A 476 30.29 8.61 8.93
N VAL A 477 29.87 7.43 9.36
CA VAL A 477 28.55 7.16 9.91
C VAL A 477 28.62 6.64 11.33
N LYS A 478 27.64 7.00 12.15
CA LYS A 478 27.55 6.57 13.55
C LYS A 478 26.21 5.95 13.83
N ARG A 479 26.18 4.71 14.32
CA ARG A 479 24.94 4.09 14.83
C ARG A 479 24.48 4.80 16.10
N LEU A 480 23.17 5.10 16.17
CA LEU A 480 22.53 5.76 17.30
C LEU A 480 21.53 4.87 18.03
N SER A 481 20.86 3.97 17.28
CA SER A 481 19.92 3.04 17.91
C SER A 481 20.62 2.12 18.92
N PRO A 482 19.97 1.78 20.06
CA PRO A 482 20.59 1.00 21.14
C PRO A 482 21.06 -0.39 20.67
N ALA A 483 22.26 -0.80 21.09
CA ALA A 483 22.81 -2.10 20.74
C ALA A 483 22.00 -3.27 21.35
N GLY A 484 21.37 -3.07 22.51
CA GLY A 484 20.55 -4.06 23.19
C GLY A 484 19.12 -4.23 22.63
N GLN A 485 18.80 -3.57 21.53
CA GLN A 485 17.51 -3.64 20.86
C GLN A 485 17.65 -4.12 19.42
N PRO A 486 17.95 -5.41 19.16
CA PRO A 486 17.99 -5.93 17.79
C PRO A 486 16.57 -6.00 17.20
N GLY A 487 16.42 -5.53 15.94
CA GLY A 487 15.12 -5.52 15.25
C GLY A 487 14.93 -4.30 14.36
N GLN A 488 13.71 -3.82 14.31
CA GLN A 488 13.29 -2.67 13.49
C GLN A 488 13.14 -1.41 14.32
N HIS A 489 13.77 -0.34 13.87
CA HIS A 489 13.66 1.00 14.45
C HIS A 489 13.04 1.95 13.43
N ARG A 490 11.95 2.61 13.80
CA ARG A 490 11.28 3.62 12.98
C ARG A 490 11.19 4.93 13.76
N TYR A 491 11.26 6.04 13.05
CA TYR A 491 11.28 7.37 13.65
C TYR A 491 10.34 8.32 12.92
N ASN A 492 9.60 9.10 13.69
CA ASN A 492 8.92 10.30 13.23
C ASN A 492 9.61 11.50 13.90
N MET A 493 10.53 12.13 13.16
CA MET A 493 11.42 13.17 13.68
C MET A 493 10.76 14.57 13.59
N SER A 494 11.02 15.38 14.59
CA SER A 494 10.58 16.78 14.60
C SER A 494 11.29 17.61 13.52
N PRO A 495 10.66 18.70 13.02
CA PRO A 495 11.26 19.55 11.98
C PRO A 495 12.62 20.16 12.35
N THR A 496 12.90 20.28 13.65
CA THR A 496 14.16 20.80 14.18
C THR A 496 15.24 19.73 14.36
N GLY A 497 14.94 18.47 14.14
CA GLY A 497 15.88 17.35 14.37
C GLY A 497 16.21 17.10 15.85
N LYS A 498 15.45 17.73 16.78
CA LYS A 498 15.73 17.64 18.23
C LYS A 498 15.04 16.47 18.92
N TRP A 499 13.83 16.11 18.47
CA TRP A 499 12.99 15.08 19.02
C TRP A 499 12.56 14.10 17.96
N ALA A 500 12.27 12.86 18.33
CA ALA A 500 11.48 11.95 17.51
C ALA A 500 10.60 11.04 18.36
N VAL A 501 9.45 10.65 17.78
CA VAL A 501 8.74 9.45 18.23
C VAL A 501 9.47 8.26 17.62
N HIS A 502 10.03 7.43 18.48
CA HIS A 502 10.71 6.20 18.12
C HIS A 502 9.80 5.00 18.33
N THR A 503 9.75 4.11 17.38
CA THR A 503 9.04 2.83 17.46
C THR A 503 10.03 1.70 17.24
N TYR A 504 10.14 0.82 18.22
CA TYR A 504 10.96 -0.38 18.18
C TYR A 504 10.10 -1.63 18.20
N SER A 505 10.45 -2.62 17.40
CA SER A 505 9.88 -3.97 17.46
C SER A 505 10.86 -5.01 16.90
N ASN A 506 10.62 -6.29 17.22
CA ASN A 506 11.18 -7.42 16.50
C ASN A 506 10.11 -8.51 16.35
N ALA A 507 10.42 -9.63 15.72
CA ALA A 507 9.46 -10.70 15.44
C ALA A 507 8.75 -11.25 16.70
N ALA A 508 9.39 -11.17 17.88
CA ALA A 508 8.85 -11.65 19.17
C ALA A 508 8.31 -10.53 20.07
N THR A 509 8.56 -9.27 19.71
CA THR A 509 8.27 -8.11 20.57
C THR A 509 7.31 -7.14 19.87
N PRO A 510 6.07 -7.00 20.35
CA PRO A 510 5.15 -5.95 19.90
C PRO A 510 5.78 -4.56 20.03
N SER A 511 5.33 -3.63 19.18
CA SER A 511 5.90 -2.29 19.07
C SER A 511 5.95 -1.58 20.43
N MET A 512 7.13 -1.11 20.81
CA MET A 512 7.37 -0.20 21.92
C MET A 512 7.60 1.20 21.37
N ILE A 513 6.96 2.19 21.96
CA ILE A 513 6.97 3.58 21.44
C ILE A 513 7.45 4.52 22.53
N ASP A 514 8.51 5.26 22.26
CA ASP A 514 9.05 6.25 23.18
C ASP A 514 9.39 7.57 22.48
N MET A 515 9.51 8.63 23.27
CA MET A 515 10.03 9.92 22.82
C MET A 515 11.54 9.94 23.05
N VAL A 516 12.29 10.17 21.99
CA VAL A 516 13.76 10.25 22.03
C VAL A 516 14.26 11.65 21.68
N SER A 517 15.37 12.04 22.32
CA SER A 517 16.07 13.31 22.04
C SER A 517 17.36 13.06 21.26
N PHE A 518 17.73 14.02 20.42
CA PHE A 518 18.91 13.99 19.56
C PHE A 518 19.94 15.05 19.95
N PRO A 519 21.24 14.87 19.63
CA PRO A 519 21.81 13.83 18.74
C PRO A 519 22.16 12.49 19.46
N LYS A 520 21.93 12.34 20.75
CA LYS A 520 22.41 11.18 21.54
C LYS A 520 21.44 9.99 21.52
N HIS A 521 20.25 10.11 20.93
CA HIS A 521 19.20 9.08 21.00
C HIS A 521 18.86 8.69 22.43
N GLN A 522 18.62 9.70 23.27
CA GLN A 522 18.25 9.44 24.65
C GLN A 522 16.73 9.30 24.78
N SER A 523 16.25 8.16 25.28
CA SER A 523 14.85 7.98 25.64
C SER A 523 14.48 8.92 26.79
N VAL A 524 13.47 9.76 26.55
CA VAL A 524 13.01 10.79 27.50
C VAL A 524 11.79 10.29 28.26
N ARG A 525 10.91 9.58 27.58
CA ARG A 525 9.73 8.95 28.19
C ARG A 525 9.16 7.85 27.29
N MET A 526 8.63 6.83 27.93
CA MET A 526 7.80 5.81 27.27
C MET A 526 6.43 6.43 26.93
N ILE A 527 5.96 6.22 25.69
CA ILE A 527 4.63 6.60 25.23
C ILE A 527 3.68 5.41 25.34
N GLU A 528 4.10 4.26 24.83
CA GLU A 528 3.35 3.00 24.88
C GLU A 528 4.33 1.82 24.85
N ASP A 529 4.26 0.97 25.83
CA ASP A 529 5.13 -0.21 25.93
C ASP A 529 4.47 -1.49 25.43
N ASN A 530 3.16 -1.46 25.17
CA ASN A 530 2.36 -2.62 24.76
C ASN A 530 2.53 -3.86 25.69
N ALA A 531 2.68 -3.62 27.00
CA ALA A 531 2.88 -4.71 27.98
C ALA A 531 1.75 -5.75 27.90
N LYS A 532 0.49 -5.28 27.80
CA LYS A 532 -0.67 -6.17 27.67
C LYS A 532 -0.59 -7.03 26.40
N ALA A 533 -0.17 -6.46 25.28
CA ALA A 533 -0.02 -7.21 24.03
C ALA A 533 1.11 -8.26 24.14
N ARG A 534 2.23 -7.92 24.83
CA ARG A 534 3.29 -8.90 25.11
C ARG A 534 2.80 -10.04 25.99
N GLU A 535 2.03 -9.74 27.04
CA GLU A 535 1.42 -10.77 27.91
C GLU A 535 0.46 -11.67 27.12
N GLN A 536 -0.42 -11.07 26.30
CA GLN A 536 -1.33 -11.82 25.44
C GLN A 536 -0.56 -12.74 24.48
N TYR A 537 0.49 -12.22 23.82
CA TYR A 537 1.31 -13.02 22.91
C TYR A 537 2.03 -14.17 23.65
N ALA A 538 2.64 -13.88 24.78
CA ALA A 538 3.32 -14.90 25.58
C ALA A 538 2.35 -16.01 26.07
N ALA A 539 1.12 -15.64 26.42
CA ALA A 539 0.10 -16.58 26.87
C ALA A 539 -0.32 -17.58 25.78
N LEU A 540 -0.17 -17.22 24.48
CA LEU A 540 -0.45 -18.13 23.38
C LEU A 540 0.55 -19.30 23.30
N GLY A 541 1.74 -19.17 23.90
CA GLY A 541 2.76 -20.20 23.94
C GLY A 541 3.21 -20.69 22.57
N LEU A 542 3.26 -19.77 21.60
CA LEU A 542 3.66 -20.04 20.22
C LEU A 542 5.17 -20.25 20.10
N ASN A 543 5.60 -21.03 19.11
CA ASN A 543 7.01 -21.13 18.78
C ASN A 543 7.50 -19.84 18.10
N PRO A 544 8.71 -19.37 18.40
CA PRO A 544 9.23 -18.14 17.81
C PRO A 544 9.53 -18.34 16.32
N LYS A 545 9.54 -17.22 15.59
CA LYS A 545 10.12 -17.15 14.25
C LYS A 545 11.64 -17.27 14.36
N GLU A 546 12.21 -18.30 13.75
CA GLU A 546 13.65 -18.57 13.74
C GLU A 546 14.26 -18.03 12.45
N PHE A 547 15.23 -17.11 12.57
CA PHE A 547 15.98 -16.62 11.41
C PHE A 547 17.13 -17.56 11.10
N VAL A 548 17.24 -17.97 9.84
CA VAL A 548 18.23 -18.91 9.36
C VAL A 548 18.83 -18.45 8.03
N LYS A 549 19.97 -19.02 7.66
CA LYS A 549 20.57 -18.86 6.34
C LYS A 549 20.37 -20.12 5.52
N VAL A 550 20.07 -19.96 4.24
CA VAL A 550 19.95 -21.08 3.28
C VAL A 550 20.85 -20.84 2.08
N THR A 551 21.21 -21.90 1.37
CA THR A 551 22.13 -21.84 0.25
C THR A 551 21.39 -22.07 -1.08
N SER A 552 21.65 -21.20 -2.07
CA SER A 552 21.27 -21.38 -3.47
C SER A 552 22.52 -21.27 -4.34
N GLY A 553 23.08 -22.42 -4.76
CA GLY A 553 24.39 -22.46 -5.44
C GLY A 553 25.50 -21.94 -4.54
N ASN A 554 26.12 -20.83 -4.94
CA ASN A 554 27.16 -20.13 -4.16
C ASN A 554 26.61 -18.93 -3.36
N LEU A 555 25.28 -18.72 -3.35
CA LEU A 555 24.65 -17.61 -2.66
C LEU A 555 24.12 -18.05 -1.29
N GLU A 556 24.33 -17.19 -0.29
CA GLU A 556 23.68 -17.30 1.02
C GLU A 556 22.46 -16.36 1.06
N LEU A 557 21.29 -16.93 1.32
CA LEU A 557 20.01 -16.25 1.37
C LEU A 557 19.53 -16.14 2.82
N ASP A 558 18.88 -15.02 3.15
CA ASP A 558 18.15 -14.87 4.40
C ASP A 558 16.83 -15.63 4.34
N ALA A 559 16.48 -16.31 5.43
CA ALA A 559 15.23 -17.02 5.58
C ALA A 559 14.72 -16.97 7.04
N TRP A 560 13.44 -17.25 7.23
CA TRP A 560 12.90 -17.56 8.54
C TRP A 560 12.03 -18.81 8.47
N MET A 561 11.86 -19.50 9.61
CA MET A 561 10.90 -20.58 9.77
C MET A 561 10.11 -20.47 11.07
N ILE A 562 8.86 -20.95 11.05
CA ILE A 562 7.97 -21.14 12.19
C ILE A 562 7.60 -22.61 12.26
N LYS A 563 7.79 -23.22 13.42
CA LYS A 563 7.44 -24.62 13.71
C LYS A 563 6.12 -24.72 14.47
N PRO A 564 5.31 -25.76 14.27
CA PRO A 564 4.08 -25.94 15.05
C PRO A 564 4.36 -26.05 16.54
N VAL A 565 3.39 -25.67 17.39
CA VAL A 565 3.57 -25.68 18.86
C VAL A 565 3.95 -27.07 19.39
N ASN A 566 3.38 -28.12 18.82
CA ASN A 566 3.66 -29.51 19.20
C ASN A 566 4.73 -30.14 18.31
N PHE A 567 5.75 -29.37 17.96
CA PHE A 567 6.85 -29.84 17.10
C PHE A 567 7.65 -30.95 17.76
N ASP A 568 7.80 -32.06 17.06
CA ASP A 568 8.61 -33.22 17.44
C ASP A 568 9.78 -33.35 16.42
N PRO A 569 11.03 -33.11 16.83
CA PRO A 569 12.17 -33.14 15.90
C PRO A 569 12.47 -34.53 15.29
N THR A 570 11.84 -35.58 15.79
CA THR A 570 12.00 -36.97 15.26
C THR A 570 11.07 -37.27 14.12
N LYS A 571 10.10 -36.40 13.85
CA LYS A 571 9.10 -36.53 12.76
C LYS A 571 9.44 -35.61 11.60
N LYS A 572 8.92 -35.95 10.41
CA LYS A 572 9.01 -35.13 9.19
C LYS A 572 7.72 -34.35 8.96
N TYR A 573 7.82 -33.04 8.83
CA TYR A 573 6.69 -32.12 8.65
C TYR A 573 6.63 -31.56 7.23
N PRO A 574 5.42 -31.35 6.70
CA PRO A 574 5.23 -30.61 5.46
C PRO A 574 5.64 -29.14 5.65
N VAL A 575 6.11 -28.53 4.56
CA VAL A 575 6.51 -27.11 4.57
C VAL A 575 5.58 -26.30 3.68
N ILE A 576 5.20 -25.09 4.12
CA ILE A 576 4.57 -24.08 3.30
C ILE A 576 5.52 -22.88 3.22
N ILE A 577 5.87 -22.50 1.98
CA ILE A 577 6.70 -21.33 1.72
C ILE A 577 5.81 -20.12 1.42
N GLU A 578 5.97 -19.03 2.16
CA GLU A 578 5.43 -17.71 1.83
C GLU A 578 6.46 -16.93 1.03
N VAL A 579 6.16 -16.59 -0.22
CA VAL A 579 7.07 -15.90 -1.14
C VAL A 579 6.48 -14.59 -1.66
N TYR A 580 7.34 -13.56 -1.81
CA TYR A 580 7.07 -12.43 -2.68
C TYR A 580 7.98 -12.48 -3.92
N GLY A 581 9.29 -12.44 -3.75
CA GLY A 581 10.29 -12.80 -4.74
C GLY A 581 10.59 -11.78 -5.83
N GLU A 582 9.92 -10.62 -5.84
CA GLU A 582 10.13 -9.55 -6.82
C GLU A 582 10.85 -8.33 -6.21
N PRO A 583 11.43 -7.42 -7.06
CA PRO A 583 12.28 -6.33 -6.59
C PRO A 583 11.59 -5.27 -5.70
N ALA A 584 10.27 -5.24 -5.67
CA ALA A 584 9.53 -4.24 -4.90
C ALA A 584 9.52 -4.51 -3.38
N SER A 585 9.80 -5.73 -2.90
CA SER A 585 9.71 -6.07 -1.48
C SER A 585 10.69 -7.15 -1.02
N SER A 586 10.77 -7.33 0.31
CA SER A 586 11.42 -8.46 1.00
C SER A 586 10.50 -8.99 2.08
N THR A 587 10.53 -10.29 2.33
CA THR A 587 9.67 -10.98 3.31
C THR A 587 10.42 -11.41 4.57
N VAL A 588 11.75 -11.42 4.54
CA VAL A 588 12.57 -11.84 5.67
C VAL A 588 13.01 -10.63 6.48
N GLN A 589 12.15 -10.22 7.41
CA GLN A 589 12.38 -9.07 8.28
C GLN A 589 12.11 -9.42 9.74
N ASP A 590 13.00 -8.96 10.63
CA ASP A 590 12.87 -9.09 12.08
C ASP A 590 12.01 -7.95 12.62
N VAL A 591 10.71 -8.06 12.43
CA VAL A 591 9.71 -7.04 12.76
C VAL A 591 8.45 -7.68 13.30
N TRP A 592 7.77 -6.99 14.22
CA TRP A 592 6.41 -7.32 14.60
C TRP A 592 5.44 -6.97 13.46
N GLY A 593 4.60 -7.91 13.06
CA GLY A 593 3.68 -7.66 11.95
C GLY A 593 2.41 -8.50 11.96
N GLY A 594 1.36 -7.95 11.31
CA GLY A 594 0.04 -8.58 11.25
C GLY A 594 -0.04 -9.91 10.50
N GLY A 595 0.95 -10.23 9.64
CA GLY A 595 1.04 -11.52 8.95
C GLY A 595 1.51 -12.66 9.86
N ASP A 596 2.16 -12.36 10.97
CA ASP A 596 2.76 -13.39 11.82
C ASP A 596 1.74 -14.30 12.50
N LEU A 597 0.59 -13.78 12.92
CA LEU A 597 -0.48 -14.61 13.51
C LEU A 597 -1.13 -15.54 12.50
N TRP A 598 -1.25 -15.12 11.24
CA TRP A 598 -1.68 -16.02 10.16
C TRP A 598 -0.67 -17.14 9.94
N ASN A 599 0.61 -16.82 9.89
CA ASN A 599 1.67 -17.82 9.71
C ASN A 599 1.77 -18.77 10.91
N GLN A 600 1.58 -18.25 12.13
CA GLN A 600 1.45 -19.07 13.34
C GLN A 600 0.23 -19.98 13.32
N TYR A 601 -0.91 -19.47 12.82
CA TYR A 601 -2.11 -20.28 12.63
C TYR A 601 -1.85 -21.42 11.65
N VAL A 602 -1.25 -21.13 10.49
CA VAL A 602 -0.89 -22.16 9.50
C VAL A 602 0.11 -23.17 10.08
N ALA A 603 1.09 -22.70 10.84
CA ALA A 603 2.04 -23.60 11.51
C ALA A 603 1.30 -24.56 12.48
N ASN A 604 0.33 -24.05 13.25
CA ASN A 604 -0.42 -24.85 14.21
C ASN A 604 -1.43 -25.80 13.58
N LEU A 605 -1.72 -25.67 12.27
CA LEU A 605 -2.39 -26.73 11.50
C LEU A 605 -1.50 -27.95 11.26
N GLY A 606 -0.20 -27.88 11.58
CA GLY A 606 0.76 -28.98 11.47
C GLY A 606 1.80 -28.81 10.35
N TYR A 607 2.08 -27.57 9.94
CA TYR A 607 3.07 -27.22 8.93
C TYR A 607 4.30 -26.54 9.52
N ILE A 608 5.43 -26.64 8.87
CA ILE A 608 6.52 -25.67 9.05
C ILE A 608 6.28 -24.56 8.03
N VAL A 609 6.15 -23.31 8.47
CA VAL A 609 6.03 -22.14 7.59
C VAL A 609 7.38 -21.50 7.41
N VAL A 610 7.76 -21.23 6.16
CA VAL A 610 9.08 -20.72 5.78
C VAL A 610 8.91 -19.51 4.86
N SER A 611 9.86 -18.57 4.91
CA SER A 611 10.04 -17.58 3.85
C SER A 611 11.51 -17.43 3.55
N ILE A 612 11.86 -17.22 2.28
CA ILE A 612 13.22 -17.08 1.77
C ILE A 612 13.28 -15.82 0.90
N ASP A 613 14.17 -14.87 1.22
CA ASP A 613 14.47 -13.75 0.34
C ASP A 613 15.49 -14.17 -0.72
N ASN A 614 15.03 -14.35 -1.94
CA ASN A 614 15.88 -14.67 -3.09
C ASN A 614 16.70 -13.46 -3.56
N ARG A 615 17.70 -13.71 -4.42
CA ARG A 615 18.39 -12.61 -5.11
C ARG A 615 17.39 -11.73 -5.87
N GLY A 616 17.69 -10.43 -5.95
CA GLY A 616 16.80 -9.43 -6.54
C GLY A 616 15.71 -8.89 -5.61
N ALA A 617 15.42 -9.54 -4.48
CA ALA A 617 14.51 -8.98 -3.47
C ALA A 617 15.05 -7.65 -2.92
N ASN A 618 14.15 -6.74 -2.51
CA ASN A 618 14.50 -5.41 -2.00
C ASN A 618 15.11 -5.46 -0.59
N THR A 619 16.26 -6.12 -0.48
CA THR A 619 17.06 -6.19 0.75
C THR A 619 18.25 -5.23 0.67
N PRO A 620 18.73 -4.68 1.80
CA PRO A 620 19.84 -3.72 1.81
C PRO A 620 21.22 -4.41 1.67
N ARG A 621 21.39 -5.14 0.58
CA ARG A 621 22.59 -5.94 0.25
C ARG A 621 23.39 -5.38 -0.94
N GLY A 622 23.20 -4.08 -1.21
CA GLY A 622 23.86 -3.36 -2.28
C GLY A 622 23.17 -3.49 -3.66
N ARG A 623 23.69 -2.71 -4.60
CA ARG A 623 23.18 -2.60 -5.97
C ARG A 623 23.21 -3.94 -6.72
N GLU A 624 24.33 -4.65 -6.64
CA GLU A 624 24.51 -5.92 -7.37
C GLU A 624 23.44 -6.95 -6.97
N TRP A 625 23.17 -7.07 -5.67
CA TRP A 625 22.13 -7.96 -5.18
C TRP A 625 20.75 -7.63 -5.74
N ARG A 626 20.36 -6.35 -5.72
CA ARG A 626 19.02 -5.93 -6.16
C ARG A 626 18.87 -5.99 -7.67
N LYS A 627 19.93 -5.62 -8.42
CA LYS A 627 19.84 -5.39 -9.87
C LYS A 627 20.35 -6.53 -10.74
N CYS A 628 20.85 -7.62 -10.13
CA CYS A 628 21.27 -8.83 -10.87
C CYS A 628 20.13 -9.48 -11.67
N ILE A 629 18.87 -9.14 -11.36
CA ILE A 629 17.67 -9.70 -12.01
C ILE A 629 17.18 -8.82 -13.17
N TYR A 630 17.88 -7.74 -13.51
CA TYR A 630 17.44 -6.84 -14.58
C TYR A 630 17.30 -7.61 -15.90
N GLY A 631 16.11 -7.50 -16.51
CA GLY A 631 15.71 -8.26 -17.70
C GLY A 631 15.30 -9.72 -17.45
N GLU A 632 15.34 -10.19 -16.20
CA GLU A 632 15.17 -11.62 -15.84
C GLU A 632 14.18 -11.84 -14.66
N VAL A 633 13.27 -10.88 -14.42
CA VAL A 633 12.24 -11.02 -13.35
C VAL A 633 11.42 -12.29 -13.58
N GLY A 634 11.18 -13.07 -12.52
CA GLY A 634 10.46 -14.34 -12.56
C GLY A 634 11.36 -15.56 -12.81
N THR A 635 12.61 -15.37 -13.21
CA THR A 635 13.54 -16.46 -13.52
C THR A 635 14.31 -16.89 -12.28
N PHE A 636 15.14 -16.02 -11.72
CA PHE A 636 16.03 -16.38 -10.62
C PHE A 636 15.30 -16.62 -9.29
N ALA A 637 14.20 -15.94 -9.04
CA ALA A 637 13.46 -16.08 -7.80
C ALA A 637 12.96 -17.51 -7.59
N SER A 638 12.31 -18.11 -8.59
CA SER A 638 11.81 -19.49 -8.51
C SER A 638 12.93 -20.52 -8.36
N GLU A 639 14.09 -20.30 -8.99
CA GLU A 639 15.29 -21.12 -8.82
C GLU A 639 15.81 -21.07 -7.37
N ASP A 640 15.94 -19.85 -6.82
CA ASP A 640 16.43 -19.66 -5.45
C ASP A 640 15.47 -20.24 -4.40
N GLN A 641 14.15 -20.14 -4.62
CA GLN A 641 13.15 -20.78 -3.76
C GLN A 641 13.29 -22.30 -3.78
N ALA A 642 13.44 -22.92 -4.98
CA ALA A 642 13.60 -24.36 -5.12
C ALA A 642 14.91 -24.86 -4.48
N ARG A 643 16.03 -24.19 -4.75
CA ARG A 643 17.32 -24.57 -4.17
C ARG A 643 17.41 -24.34 -2.67
N GLY A 644 16.84 -23.22 -2.20
CA GLY A 644 16.81 -22.86 -0.77
C GLY A 644 16.02 -23.90 0.05
N ILE A 645 14.85 -24.32 -0.39
CA ILE A 645 14.08 -25.35 0.34
C ILE A 645 14.74 -26.72 0.26
N GLN A 646 15.37 -27.08 -0.84
CA GLN A 646 16.16 -28.31 -0.95
C GLN A 646 17.37 -28.28 0.00
N ASP A 647 18.04 -27.15 0.16
CA ASP A 647 19.12 -26.98 1.15
C ASP A 647 18.59 -27.16 2.58
N MET A 648 17.43 -26.55 2.90
CA MET A 648 16.80 -26.74 4.20
C MET A 648 16.46 -28.20 4.45
N ALA A 649 15.88 -28.91 3.48
CA ALA A 649 15.51 -30.33 3.61
C ALA A 649 16.73 -31.25 3.84
N ARG A 650 17.91 -30.89 3.28
CA ARG A 650 19.16 -31.61 3.55
C ARG A 650 19.68 -31.36 4.97
N ARG A 651 19.57 -30.13 5.47
CA ARG A 651 20.13 -29.73 6.78
C ARG A 651 19.19 -30.02 7.95
N TYR A 652 17.91 -30.03 7.72
CA TYR A 652 16.87 -30.22 8.74
C TYR A 652 16.10 -31.51 8.47
N PRO A 653 16.45 -32.62 9.14
CA PRO A 653 15.85 -33.95 8.89
C PRO A 653 14.34 -34.01 9.18
N PHE A 654 13.82 -33.04 9.93
CA PHE A 654 12.40 -32.89 10.21
C PHE A 654 11.59 -32.26 9.06
N ILE A 655 12.21 -31.84 7.96
CA ILE A 655 11.51 -31.37 6.75
C ILE A 655 11.17 -32.55 5.87
N ASP A 656 9.91 -32.65 5.48
CA ASP A 656 9.43 -33.64 4.51
C ASP A 656 9.53 -33.09 3.10
N ALA A 657 10.54 -33.50 2.37
CA ALA A 657 10.79 -33.03 1.01
C ALA A 657 9.69 -33.45 0.01
N ASP A 658 8.87 -34.47 0.34
CA ASP A 658 7.75 -34.93 -0.49
C ASP A 658 6.46 -34.13 -0.22
N ARG A 659 6.46 -33.18 0.72
CA ARG A 659 5.30 -32.37 1.11
C ARG A 659 5.68 -30.89 1.22
N ILE A 660 6.00 -30.25 0.09
CA ILE A 660 6.34 -28.84 0.03
C ILE A 660 5.25 -28.07 -0.72
N GLY A 661 4.67 -27.08 -0.05
CA GLY A 661 3.75 -26.11 -0.60
C GLY A 661 4.36 -24.73 -0.75
N ILE A 662 3.78 -23.89 -1.62
CA ILE A 662 4.21 -22.50 -1.85
C ILE A 662 3.00 -21.60 -2.05
N THR A 663 3.05 -20.39 -1.51
CA THR A 663 2.00 -19.38 -1.67
C THR A 663 2.58 -17.98 -1.74
N GLY A 664 1.91 -17.11 -2.48
CA GLY A 664 2.22 -15.70 -2.53
C GLY A 664 1.13 -14.87 -3.19
N TRP A 665 1.24 -13.57 -3.02
CA TRP A 665 0.31 -12.56 -3.49
C TRP A 665 0.98 -11.62 -4.48
N SER A 666 0.28 -11.18 -5.55
CA SER A 666 0.84 -10.27 -6.54
C SER A 666 2.08 -10.87 -7.22
N GLY A 667 3.23 -10.22 -7.17
CA GLY A 667 4.51 -10.81 -7.56
C GLY A 667 4.78 -12.17 -6.91
N GLY A 668 4.41 -12.34 -5.64
CA GLY A 668 4.50 -13.64 -4.95
C GLY A 668 3.59 -14.71 -5.54
N GLY A 669 2.42 -14.32 -6.05
CA GLY A 669 1.55 -15.20 -6.81
C GLY A 669 2.19 -15.65 -8.12
N SER A 670 2.84 -14.74 -8.83
CA SER A 670 3.62 -15.04 -10.03
C SER A 670 4.79 -15.98 -9.73
N GLN A 671 5.50 -15.77 -8.61
CA GLN A 671 6.59 -16.66 -8.18
C GLN A 671 6.08 -18.03 -7.75
N THR A 672 4.91 -18.10 -7.11
CA THR A 672 4.23 -19.38 -6.81
C THR A 672 3.98 -20.16 -8.09
N LEU A 673 3.42 -19.53 -9.13
CA LEU A 673 3.18 -20.17 -10.43
C LEU A 673 4.48 -20.61 -11.11
N ASN A 674 5.49 -19.72 -11.20
CA ASN A 674 6.81 -20.07 -11.75
C ASN A 674 7.44 -21.26 -11.01
N SER A 675 7.33 -21.30 -9.67
CA SER A 675 7.85 -22.41 -8.85
C SER A 675 7.11 -23.71 -9.13
N MET A 676 5.77 -23.69 -9.15
CA MET A 676 4.93 -24.87 -9.40
C MET A 676 5.12 -25.47 -10.81
N PHE A 677 5.33 -24.60 -11.81
CA PHE A 677 5.41 -25.04 -13.20
C PHE A 677 6.82 -25.44 -13.62
N ARG A 678 7.84 -24.78 -13.09
CA ARG A 678 9.26 -25.00 -13.47
C ARG A 678 9.96 -26.04 -12.59
N TYR A 679 9.50 -26.18 -11.33
CA TYR A 679 10.08 -27.10 -10.34
C TYR A 679 9.02 -28.03 -9.74
N PRO A 680 8.22 -28.74 -10.60
CA PRO A 680 7.08 -29.55 -10.14
C PRO A 680 7.48 -30.78 -9.30
N ASP A 681 8.76 -31.15 -9.29
CA ASP A 681 9.29 -32.24 -8.45
C ASP A 681 9.74 -31.72 -7.06
N VAL A 682 9.68 -30.39 -6.83
CA VAL A 682 9.97 -29.74 -5.55
C VAL A 682 8.69 -29.24 -4.89
N PHE A 683 7.80 -28.60 -5.66
CA PHE A 683 6.58 -28.00 -5.15
C PHE A 683 5.36 -28.83 -5.52
N HIS A 684 4.65 -29.30 -4.49
CA HIS A 684 3.56 -30.28 -4.66
C HIS A 684 2.16 -29.63 -4.57
N THR A 685 2.05 -28.49 -3.88
CA THR A 685 0.78 -27.77 -3.73
C THR A 685 1.06 -26.25 -3.77
N GLY A 686 0.29 -25.49 -4.55
CA GLY A 686 0.44 -24.05 -4.68
C GLY A 686 -0.87 -23.29 -4.50
N ILE A 687 -0.80 -22.12 -3.85
CA ILE A 687 -1.89 -21.13 -3.81
C ILE A 687 -1.37 -19.80 -4.36
N ALA A 688 -1.78 -19.44 -5.58
CA ALA A 688 -1.38 -18.21 -6.25
C ALA A 688 -2.50 -17.17 -6.17
N ILE A 689 -2.19 -15.98 -5.62
CA ILE A 689 -3.20 -14.96 -5.34
C ILE A 689 -2.86 -13.69 -6.13
N ALA A 690 -3.85 -13.16 -6.89
CA ALA A 690 -3.77 -11.89 -7.62
C ALA A 690 -2.46 -11.74 -8.43
N PHE A 691 -2.12 -12.75 -9.19
CA PHE A 691 -0.83 -12.98 -9.86
C PHE A 691 -0.76 -12.36 -11.26
N VAL A 692 0.43 -12.01 -11.70
CA VAL A 692 0.75 -11.73 -13.11
C VAL A 692 1.12 -13.04 -13.79
N ALA A 693 0.31 -13.49 -14.75
CA ALA A 693 0.56 -14.70 -15.52
C ALA A 693 1.44 -14.43 -16.76
N ASP A 694 1.22 -13.28 -17.41
CA ASP A 694 2.00 -12.78 -18.54
C ASP A 694 2.47 -11.36 -18.23
N GLN A 695 3.76 -11.17 -18.13
CA GLN A 695 4.36 -9.88 -17.76
C GLN A 695 4.03 -8.73 -18.73
N ARG A 696 3.64 -9.03 -19.98
CA ARG A 696 3.19 -8.03 -20.97
C ARG A 696 1.84 -7.40 -20.61
N THR A 697 1.08 -8.01 -19.70
CA THR A 697 -0.23 -7.50 -19.26
C THR A 697 -0.13 -6.52 -18.10
N TYR A 698 1.04 -6.38 -17.50
CA TYR A 698 1.26 -5.43 -16.42
C TYR A 698 1.67 -4.05 -16.98
N ASP A 699 1.75 -3.02 -16.12
CA ASP A 699 1.93 -1.65 -16.56
C ASP A 699 3.36 -1.32 -17.07
N THR A 700 3.47 -0.22 -17.81
CA THR A 700 4.73 0.23 -18.41
C THR A 700 5.75 0.67 -17.37
N ILE A 701 5.36 1.36 -16.31
CA ILE A 701 6.32 1.99 -15.38
C ILE A 701 6.99 0.94 -14.50
N TYR A 702 6.22 -0.01 -13.92
CA TYR A 702 6.78 -1.09 -13.12
C TYR A 702 7.53 -2.09 -14.00
N GLN A 703 6.84 -2.65 -14.99
CA GLN A 703 7.39 -3.79 -15.72
C GLN A 703 8.62 -3.42 -16.54
N GLU A 704 8.56 -2.28 -17.25
CA GLU A 704 9.68 -1.84 -18.08
C GLU A 704 10.89 -1.34 -17.28
N ARG A 705 10.67 -0.86 -16.04
CA ARG A 705 11.76 -0.52 -15.10
C ARG A 705 12.69 -1.71 -14.90
N TYR A 706 12.13 -2.89 -14.69
CA TYR A 706 12.90 -4.09 -14.35
C TYR A 706 13.21 -4.98 -15.55
N MET A 707 12.43 -4.87 -16.62
CA MET A 707 12.51 -5.78 -17.79
C MET A 707 12.88 -5.10 -19.11
N ASN A 708 12.98 -3.76 -19.15
CA ASN A 708 12.94 -3.00 -20.40
C ASN A 708 11.62 -3.26 -21.16
N THR A 709 11.45 -2.76 -22.38
CA THR A 709 10.22 -3.00 -23.16
C THR A 709 10.17 -4.44 -23.70
N PRO A 710 8.97 -5.01 -23.93
CA PRO A 710 8.85 -6.32 -24.58
C PRO A 710 9.49 -6.40 -25.95
N GLN A 711 9.56 -5.26 -26.67
CA GLN A 711 10.19 -5.16 -27.98
C GLN A 711 11.72 -5.32 -27.89
N ASN A 712 12.32 -4.80 -26.81
CA ASN A 712 13.77 -4.86 -26.59
C ASN A 712 14.21 -6.13 -25.87
N ASN A 713 13.32 -6.77 -25.10
CA ASN A 713 13.61 -7.96 -24.29
C ASN A 713 12.51 -9.03 -24.40
N PRO A 714 12.13 -9.48 -25.62
CA PRO A 714 11.02 -10.43 -25.81
C PRO A 714 11.27 -11.77 -25.08
N GLU A 715 12.52 -12.21 -25.06
CA GLU A 715 12.89 -13.49 -24.42
C GLU A 715 12.84 -13.40 -22.89
N GLY A 716 13.22 -12.28 -22.27
CA GLY A 716 13.08 -12.06 -20.83
C GLY A 716 11.61 -12.10 -20.40
N TYR A 717 10.73 -11.41 -21.14
CA TYR A 717 9.28 -11.46 -20.91
C TYR A 717 8.73 -12.87 -21.03
N ARG A 718 9.12 -13.62 -22.06
CA ARG A 718 8.71 -15.01 -22.25
C ARG A 718 9.18 -15.90 -21.11
N LYS A 719 10.46 -15.83 -20.74
CA LYS A 719 11.06 -16.64 -19.67
C LYS A 719 10.51 -16.30 -18.29
N GLY A 720 10.25 -15.02 -18.02
CA GLY A 720 9.75 -14.55 -16.72
C GLY A 720 8.26 -14.82 -16.50
N SER A 721 7.47 -14.98 -17.57
CA SER A 721 6.01 -15.16 -17.51
C SER A 721 5.65 -16.61 -17.17
N PRO A 722 4.98 -16.87 -16.03
CA PRO A 722 4.64 -18.24 -15.63
C PRO A 722 3.75 -18.98 -16.63
N ILE A 723 2.89 -18.28 -17.36
CA ILE A 723 2.01 -18.88 -18.39
C ILE A 723 2.81 -19.68 -19.43
N THR A 724 4.06 -19.30 -19.72
CA THR A 724 4.96 -20.01 -20.62
C THR A 724 5.22 -21.47 -20.18
N TYR A 725 5.11 -21.74 -18.91
CA TYR A 725 5.45 -23.03 -18.30
C TYR A 725 4.22 -23.78 -17.76
N ALA A 726 3.01 -23.33 -18.08
CA ALA A 726 1.74 -23.92 -17.58
C ALA A 726 1.64 -25.44 -17.80
N SER A 727 2.20 -25.93 -18.92
CA SER A 727 2.29 -27.37 -19.21
C SER A 727 3.08 -28.20 -18.19
N GLY A 728 3.94 -27.53 -17.39
CA GLY A 728 4.76 -28.18 -16.36
C GLY A 728 4.03 -28.50 -15.05
N LEU A 729 2.80 -28.03 -14.86
CA LEU A 729 2.03 -28.30 -13.64
C LEU A 729 1.83 -29.81 -13.42
N LYS A 730 2.27 -30.32 -12.27
CA LYS A 730 2.06 -31.71 -11.82
C LYS A 730 1.24 -31.78 -10.52
N GLY A 731 1.45 -30.82 -9.62
CA GLY A 731 0.84 -30.79 -8.29
C GLY A 731 -0.53 -30.12 -8.25
N ASN A 732 -1.03 -29.91 -7.02
CA ASN A 732 -2.31 -29.23 -6.76
C ASN A 732 -2.13 -27.71 -6.83
N LEU A 733 -3.01 -27.01 -7.54
CA LEU A 733 -2.95 -25.56 -7.72
C LEU A 733 -4.31 -24.91 -7.45
N LEU A 734 -4.30 -23.89 -6.56
CA LEU A 734 -5.44 -22.99 -6.33
C LEU A 734 -5.10 -21.61 -6.86
N LEU A 735 -5.94 -21.11 -7.75
CA LEU A 735 -5.90 -19.75 -8.27
C LEU A 735 -6.92 -18.87 -7.54
N ILE A 736 -6.51 -17.74 -7.00
CA ILE A 736 -7.39 -16.79 -6.30
C ILE A 736 -7.21 -15.41 -6.92
N HIS A 737 -8.32 -14.74 -7.31
CA HIS A 737 -8.25 -13.41 -7.90
C HIS A 737 -9.51 -12.59 -7.65
N GLY A 738 -9.36 -11.26 -7.47
CA GLY A 738 -10.48 -10.31 -7.44
C GLY A 738 -10.88 -9.90 -8.85
N THR A 739 -12.19 -9.94 -9.19
CA THR A 739 -12.62 -9.51 -10.54
C THR A 739 -12.61 -7.98 -10.71
N GLY A 740 -12.52 -7.22 -9.61
CA GLY A 740 -12.38 -5.77 -9.60
C GLY A 740 -10.94 -5.30 -9.38
N ASP A 741 -9.95 -6.15 -9.62
CA ASP A 741 -8.54 -5.82 -9.48
C ASP A 741 -8.11 -4.85 -10.58
N ASP A 742 -7.86 -3.60 -10.19
CA ASP A 742 -7.42 -2.50 -11.05
C ASP A 742 -5.90 -2.43 -11.23
N ASN A 743 -5.17 -3.26 -10.47
CA ASN A 743 -3.70 -3.32 -10.49
C ASN A 743 -3.24 -4.51 -11.35
N VAL A 744 -3.41 -5.73 -10.86
CA VAL A 744 -3.18 -6.95 -11.63
C VAL A 744 -4.53 -7.46 -12.13
N HIS A 745 -4.85 -7.11 -13.35
CA HIS A 745 -6.15 -7.38 -13.93
C HIS A 745 -6.52 -8.86 -13.91
N TYR A 746 -7.79 -9.15 -13.62
CA TYR A 746 -8.36 -10.50 -13.66
C TYR A 746 -8.12 -11.23 -14.99
N GLN A 747 -7.85 -10.50 -16.08
CA GLN A 747 -7.38 -11.01 -17.36
C GLN A 747 -6.21 -12.00 -17.21
N ASN A 748 -5.27 -11.76 -16.25
CA ASN A 748 -4.17 -12.69 -16.00
C ASN A 748 -4.66 -14.08 -15.56
N CYS A 749 -5.72 -14.11 -14.73
CA CYS A 749 -6.34 -15.36 -14.31
C CYS A 749 -7.00 -16.08 -15.49
N GLU A 750 -7.77 -15.36 -16.31
CA GLU A 750 -8.46 -15.93 -17.48
C GLU A 750 -7.47 -16.48 -18.50
N MET A 751 -6.41 -15.74 -18.82
CA MET A 751 -5.36 -16.20 -19.74
C MET A 751 -4.66 -17.46 -19.24
N LEU A 752 -4.33 -17.52 -17.94
CA LEU A 752 -3.69 -18.70 -17.36
C LEU A 752 -4.63 -19.90 -17.34
N VAL A 753 -5.89 -19.70 -17.00
CA VAL A 753 -6.93 -20.76 -17.02
C VAL A 753 -7.06 -21.34 -18.42
N ASP A 754 -7.15 -20.51 -19.45
CA ASP A 754 -7.22 -20.97 -20.86
C ASP A 754 -5.98 -21.81 -21.24
N GLU A 755 -4.79 -21.37 -20.83
CA GLU A 755 -3.55 -22.10 -21.12
C GLU A 755 -3.47 -23.45 -20.37
N LEU A 756 -3.87 -23.49 -19.10
CA LEU A 756 -3.93 -24.74 -18.32
C LEU A 756 -4.93 -25.73 -18.92
N VAL A 757 -6.10 -25.25 -19.39
CA VAL A 757 -7.11 -26.08 -20.07
C VAL A 757 -6.56 -26.64 -21.37
N LYS A 758 -5.88 -25.86 -22.20
CA LYS A 758 -5.21 -26.33 -23.43
C LYS A 758 -4.24 -27.48 -23.17
N HIS A 759 -3.57 -27.47 -22.04
CA HIS A 759 -2.63 -28.51 -21.62
C HIS A 759 -3.27 -29.64 -20.80
N GLY A 760 -4.61 -29.66 -20.65
CA GLY A 760 -5.34 -30.64 -19.87
C GLY A 760 -4.96 -30.72 -18.41
N LYS A 761 -4.53 -29.58 -17.81
CA LYS A 761 -4.11 -29.50 -16.41
C LYS A 761 -5.31 -29.28 -15.50
N MET A 762 -5.32 -29.96 -14.37
CA MET A 762 -6.36 -29.80 -13.34
C MET A 762 -5.90 -28.74 -12.31
N PHE A 763 -6.81 -27.87 -11.91
CA PHE A 763 -6.60 -26.81 -10.93
C PHE A 763 -7.91 -26.45 -10.23
N SER A 764 -7.83 -25.71 -9.15
CA SER A 764 -8.98 -25.07 -8.47
C SER A 764 -8.90 -23.57 -8.66
N GLN A 765 -10.07 -22.91 -8.66
CA GLN A 765 -10.14 -21.44 -8.80
C GLN A 765 -11.20 -20.85 -7.89
N VAL A 766 -10.89 -19.72 -7.24
CA VAL A 766 -11.85 -18.91 -6.50
C VAL A 766 -11.73 -17.45 -6.96
N SER A 767 -12.80 -16.94 -7.56
CA SER A 767 -12.90 -15.55 -7.97
C SER A 767 -13.71 -14.75 -6.93
N TYR A 768 -13.20 -13.57 -6.55
CA TYR A 768 -13.89 -12.67 -5.63
C TYR A 768 -14.50 -11.50 -6.41
N PRO A 769 -15.84 -11.51 -6.63
CA PRO A 769 -16.51 -10.50 -7.48
C PRO A 769 -16.32 -9.09 -6.94
N MET A 770 -15.80 -8.18 -7.77
CA MET A 770 -15.56 -6.76 -7.46
C MET A 770 -14.68 -6.49 -6.23
N ARG A 771 -13.86 -7.46 -5.81
CA ARG A 771 -12.76 -7.18 -4.88
C ARG A 771 -11.55 -6.70 -5.67
N SER A 772 -10.87 -5.68 -5.12
CA SER A 772 -9.64 -5.12 -5.69
C SER A 772 -8.43 -6.03 -5.43
N HIS A 773 -7.24 -5.55 -5.74
CA HIS A 773 -5.97 -6.27 -5.56
C HIS A 773 -5.74 -6.82 -4.15
N GLY A 774 -6.26 -6.17 -3.13
CA GLY A 774 -6.11 -6.59 -1.73
C GLY A 774 -7.10 -7.65 -1.26
N ILE A 775 -8.18 -7.94 -1.99
CA ILE A 775 -9.25 -8.92 -1.67
C ILE A 775 -9.70 -8.82 -0.21
N TYR A 776 -10.11 -7.64 0.23
CA TYR A 776 -10.56 -7.41 1.63
C TYR A 776 -11.92 -6.69 1.73
N GLU A 777 -12.36 -6.06 0.64
CA GLU A 777 -13.60 -5.26 0.63
C GLU A 777 -14.83 -6.13 0.88
N ARG A 778 -15.87 -5.53 1.43
CA ARG A 778 -17.14 -6.12 1.81
C ARG A 778 -17.03 -7.10 2.99
N PRO A 779 -18.07 -7.24 3.80
CA PRO A 779 -18.09 -8.11 4.97
C PRO A 779 -17.72 -9.57 4.66
N GLY A 780 -16.95 -10.20 5.52
CA GLY A 780 -16.61 -11.61 5.46
C GLY A 780 -15.51 -12.00 4.45
N THR A 781 -15.09 -11.10 3.56
CA THR A 781 -14.15 -11.44 2.48
C THR A 781 -12.83 -11.99 2.99
N THR A 782 -12.17 -11.30 3.92
CA THR A 782 -10.86 -11.71 4.45
C THR A 782 -10.93 -13.04 5.18
N LEU A 783 -11.99 -13.26 5.97
CA LEU A 783 -12.19 -14.52 6.69
C LEU A 783 -12.38 -15.67 5.69
N HIS A 784 -13.29 -15.51 4.73
CA HIS A 784 -13.54 -16.51 3.69
C HIS A 784 -12.29 -16.86 2.90
N LEU A 785 -11.50 -15.84 2.51
CA LEU A 785 -10.21 -16.03 1.82
C LEU A 785 -9.25 -16.90 2.64
N ARG A 786 -9.06 -16.56 3.93
CA ARG A 786 -8.14 -17.30 4.80
C ARG A 786 -8.63 -18.71 5.11
N MET A 787 -9.93 -18.89 5.30
CA MET A 787 -10.55 -20.22 5.42
C MET A 787 -10.33 -21.06 4.16
N THR A 788 -10.54 -20.48 3.00
CA THR A 788 -10.32 -21.16 1.70
C THR A 788 -8.87 -21.63 1.57
N MET A 789 -7.90 -20.78 1.90
CA MET A 789 -6.48 -21.13 1.86
C MET A 789 -6.16 -22.26 2.85
N ALA A 790 -6.59 -22.13 4.11
CA ALA A 790 -6.34 -23.15 5.14
C ALA A 790 -6.94 -24.50 4.77
N LYS A 791 -8.19 -24.48 4.27
CA LYS A 791 -8.85 -25.71 3.82
C LYS A 791 -8.12 -26.35 2.64
N TYR A 792 -7.69 -25.55 1.67
CA TYR A 792 -6.97 -26.07 0.51
C TYR A 792 -5.66 -26.76 0.91
N TRP A 793 -4.91 -26.18 1.85
CA TRP A 793 -3.71 -26.81 2.41
C TRP A 793 -4.04 -28.16 3.05
N LEU A 794 -5.05 -28.24 3.92
CA LEU A 794 -5.45 -29.47 4.62
C LEU A 794 -5.92 -30.58 3.65
N ASP A 795 -6.62 -30.20 2.59
CA ASP A 795 -7.14 -31.14 1.61
C ASP A 795 -6.05 -31.69 0.65
N HIS A 796 -5.02 -30.87 0.33
CA HIS A 796 -4.07 -31.16 -0.75
C HIS A 796 -2.61 -31.30 -0.33
N LEU A 797 -2.26 -30.93 0.92
CA LEU A 797 -0.93 -31.09 1.49
C LEU A 797 -1.08 -31.66 2.92
N PRO A 798 -1.09 -32.99 3.09
CA PRO A 798 -1.40 -33.61 4.38
C PRO A 798 -0.57 -33.04 5.51
N ALA A 799 -1.25 -32.48 6.54
CA ALA A 799 -0.64 -31.82 7.69
C ALA A 799 -0.04 -32.80 8.71
N GLY A 800 0.79 -32.30 9.59
CA GLY A 800 1.36 -33.03 10.74
C GLY A 800 2.64 -33.80 10.44
N GLY A 801 3.36 -34.08 11.52
CA GLY A 801 4.58 -34.88 11.46
C GLY A 801 4.30 -36.38 11.30
N ARG A 802 5.02 -37.03 10.38
CA ARG A 802 4.95 -38.49 10.12
C ARG A 802 6.29 -39.18 10.35
#